data_366fdd7b42dcdc87545e34f8d77322f9
#
_entry.id   366fdd7b42dcdc87545e34f8d77322f9
#
_cell.length_a   1.000
_cell.length_b   1.000
_cell.length_c   1.000
_cell.angle_alpha   90.00
_cell.angle_beta   90.00
_cell.angle_gamma   90.00
#
_symmetry.space_group_name_H-M   'P 1'
#
loop_
_entity.id
_entity.type
_entity.pdbx_description
1 polymer ?
#
loop_
_entity_poly.entity_id
_entity_poly.type
_entity_poly.pdbx_seq_one_letter_code
_entity_poly.pdbx_strand_id
1 'polypeptide(L)'
;MLNNMQKWLIIVLSVFLLNIGKNIAQSSISAKITGTVTDGLTDLPVEFVTVYLKGSSNAVETDASGRYNINVPAQKAFVLVFTRIGYKESVVNADAMPNGSSRQFDITLAPTTSDIEIEIRSSRIQEAGMVREGVEQLRLLPSTSGNLESLLPHLALGTSSGTGGELSSQYNVRGGNYDENLVYVNDFEIYRPQLIRAGQQEGLSFPNIDLVRDLSFSSGGFEARYGDKQSSVLDIKYKRPEAFGGSFSGSFLGATAHLEGSLPAGKSDFKKWRYLVGTRYKTNKYLLGSLDVKGEYVPNFTDLQVYLTYDLSKSLQVGFLGNYNNSSYEFTPTTRSTAFGLINYALQLYSVFEGQEKNVFTTGMGGVSLTWLPENRKNPLFMKWLFSGFGSYEKEAFDILGSYSLRQIESDIGSSRFGEVLEELGSGTQHQYVRNLLQTRVANIEYKGGLEIQMTEDGSSNNFLQWSLKYQFESIYDRINEWERIDSAGYSLPYSADELQLSQVLKTENELNSSRLSGYFQDTYTYRKAGKRELRLSMGLRANYWTINKEFLFSPRVQLLYKPLGIKSDISWKLAFGYYMQPPFYRELRRPDGLMNLDLLAQKSFHYLAGFSYDFYLGKDNPTKFKLIAEGYYKNLWDLVSYEVENVRIRYAGENNASGYVTGLDVRLNGEFVNGAESWINLSFLRARERLNGIEHLEREVGNTDATVVKDVPRPSDQLVTLALFFQDYLPKNDNFRVHLNFTLGTGLPYGLQGNNTVYRNTYRLNPYHRVDIGFSFLLYDREKKSHIKPDHWLRFSKKTWISLEVFNLLQVQNQAGNTWIKTVFLQQYAIPNYLTSRRINLRFRCEF
;
A
#
# COMPACT_ATOMS: atom_id res chain seq x y z
N MET A 1 19.63 -12.49 31.95
CA MET A 1 18.52 -12.56 31.00
C MET A 1 18.67 -13.62 29.90
N LEU A 2 19.85 -13.91 29.39
CA LEU A 2 20.06 -14.96 28.38
C LEU A 2 19.68 -16.39 28.81
N ASN A 3 19.83 -16.72 30.08
CA ASN A 3 19.58 -18.09 30.59
C ASN A 3 18.07 -18.45 30.71
N ASN A 4 17.18 -17.48 30.78
CA ASN A 4 15.73 -17.73 30.82
C ASN A 4 15.13 -17.84 29.44
N MET A 5 15.70 -17.20 28.43
CA MET A 5 15.26 -17.29 27.06
C MET A 5 15.55 -18.64 26.41
N GLN A 6 16.70 -19.27 26.75
CA GLN A 6 17.00 -20.64 26.31
C GLN A 6 16.05 -21.68 26.90
N LYS A 7 15.64 -21.51 28.15
CA LYS A 7 14.67 -22.43 28.79
C LYS A 7 13.28 -22.32 28.17
N TRP A 8 12.85 -21.11 27.79
CA TRP A 8 11.57 -20.91 27.06
C TRP A 8 11.59 -21.45 25.65
N LEU A 9 12.73 -21.32 24.94
CA LEU A 9 12.90 -21.87 23.59
C LEU A 9 12.83 -23.42 23.60
N ILE A 10 13.41 -24.06 24.62
CA ILE A 10 13.38 -25.52 24.78
C ILE A 10 11.97 -26.01 25.17
N ILE A 11 11.23 -25.26 25.99
CA ILE A 11 9.85 -25.58 26.36
C ILE A 11 8.91 -25.43 25.16
N VAL A 12 9.05 -24.40 24.34
CA VAL A 12 8.26 -24.21 23.12
C VAL A 12 8.59 -25.30 22.10
N LEU A 13 9.87 -25.68 21.95
CA LEU A 13 10.29 -26.81 21.08
C LEU A 13 9.78 -28.18 21.60
N SER A 14 9.71 -28.38 22.90
CA SER A 14 9.26 -29.65 23.52
C SER A 14 7.73 -29.82 23.42
N VAL A 15 6.97 -28.76 23.53
CA VAL A 15 5.51 -28.77 23.30
C VAL A 15 5.15 -29.08 21.84
N PHE A 16 6.05 -28.68 20.91
CA PHE A 16 5.86 -28.96 19.48
C PHE A 16 6.13 -30.45 19.11
N LEU A 17 6.92 -31.17 19.88
CA LEU A 17 7.28 -32.57 19.58
C LEU A 17 6.33 -33.61 20.21
N LEU A 18 5.43 -33.21 21.08
CA LEU A 18 4.58 -34.15 21.88
C LEU A 18 3.18 -34.40 21.31
N ASN A 19 2.80 -33.82 20.16
CA ASN A 19 1.50 -34.04 19.51
C ASN A 19 1.54 -34.94 18.27
N ILE A 20 2.33 -36.02 18.28
CA ILE A 20 2.18 -37.09 17.30
C ILE A 20 1.22 -38.15 17.87
N GLY A 21 -0.06 -37.80 17.95
CA GLY A 21 -1.14 -38.70 18.32
C GLY A 21 -1.51 -39.63 17.14
N LYS A 22 -1.50 -40.91 17.39
CA LYS A 22 -1.94 -41.98 16.52
C LYS A 22 -3.39 -41.74 16.04
N ASN A 23 -3.57 -41.48 14.75
CA ASN A 23 -4.91 -41.53 14.14
C ASN A 23 -5.21 -42.96 13.63
N ILE A 24 -6.19 -43.59 14.23
CA ILE A 24 -6.81 -44.83 13.74
C ILE A 24 -7.53 -44.52 12.44
N ALA A 25 -7.17 -45.18 11.37
CA ALA A 25 -7.79 -45.02 10.06
C ALA A 25 -9.22 -45.55 10.11
N GLN A 26 -10.20 -44.64 10.13
CA GLN A 26 -11.57 -44.94 9.83
C GLN A 26 -11.70 -45.09 8.31
N SER A 27 -12.11 -46.26 7.81
CA SER A 27 -12.32 -46.49 6.37
C SER A 27 -13.44 -45.57 5.86
N SER A 28 -13.06 -44.48 5.21
CA SER A 28 -14.01 -43.56 4.60
C SER A 28 -14.66 -44.23 3.38
N ILE A 29 -15.98 -44.25 3.35
CA ILE A 29 -16.81 -44.67 2.19
C ILE A 29 -16.49 -43.63 1.08
N SER A 30 -15.68 -44.01 0.08
CA SER A 30 -15.23 -43.09 -0.96
C SER A 30 -15.33 -43.72 -2.36
N ALA A 31 -15.57 -42.87 -3.35
CA ALA A 31 -15.44 -43.15 -4.78
C ALA A 31 -14.26 -42.41 -5.37
N LYS A 32 -13.81 -42.76 -6.56
CA LYS A 32 -12.62 -42.22 -7.20
C LYS A 32 -13.02 -41.51 -8.48
N ILE A 33 -12.52 -40.30 -8.66
CA ILE A 33 -12.60 -39.55 -9.93
C ILE A 33 -11.21 -39.43 -10.53
N THR A 34 -11.11 -39.76 -11.81
CA THR A 34 -9.91 -39.59 -12.62
C THR A 34 -10.25 -38.80 -13.88
N GLY A 35 -9.30 -38.19 -14.52
CA GLY A 35 -9.51 -37.48 -15.79
C GLY A 35 -8.29 -36.72 -16.23
N THR A 36 -8.40 -36.08 -17.39
CA THR A 36 -7.42 -35.17 -17.96
C THR A 36 -7.99 -33.77 -18.06
N VAL A 37 -7.12 -32.76 -17.84
CA VAL A 37 -7.45 -31.36 -18.07
C VAL A 37 -6.66 -30.88 -19.26
N THR A 38 -7.36 -30.29 -20.24
CA THR A 38 -6.77 -29.76 -21.48
C THR A 38 -7.06 -28.25 -21.60
N ASP A 39 -6.21 -27.57 -22.34
CA ASP A 39 -6.36 -26.13 -22.69
C ASP A 39 -7.34 -25.99 -23.86
N GLY A 40 -8.32 -25.12 -23.72
CA GLY A 40 -9.38 -24.92 -24.72
C GLY A 40 -8.95 -24.23 -26.02
N LEU A 41 -7.72 -23.70 -26.09
CA LEU A 41 -7.17 -23.11 -27.32
C LEU A 41 -6.17 -24.03 -28.04
N THR A 42 -5.40 -24.78 -27.27
CA THR A 42 -4.27 -25.56 -27.81
C THR A 42 -4.49 -27.05 -27.75
N ASP A 43 -5.53 -27.55 -27.10
CA ASP A 43 -5.82 -28.96 -26.76
C ASP A 43 -4.66 -29.67 -26.03
N LEU A 44 -3.65 -28.94 -25.61
CA LEU A 44 -2.53 -29.47 -24.83
C LEU A 44 -2.94 -29.76 -23.39
N PRO A 45 -2.35 -30.79 -22.74
CA PRO A 45 -2.61 -31.06 -21.34
C PRO A 45 -2.19 -29.88 -20.43
N VAL A 46 -3.01 -29.57 -19.45
CA VAL A 46 -2.77 -28.49 -18.52
C VAL A 46 -2.32 -29.05 -17.18
N GLU A 47 -1.05 -28.83 -16.88
CA GLU A 47 -0.42 -29.22 -15.61
C GLU A 47 -0.72 -28.24 -14.49
N PHE A 48 -0.74 -28.69 -13.20
CA PHE A 48 -1.00 -27.88 -12.02
C PHE A 48 -2.38 -27.20 -11.96
N VAL A 49 -3.38 -27.80 -12.57
CA VAL A 49 -4.76 -27.43 -12.32
C VAL A 49 -5.15 -27.95 -10.95
N THR A 50 -5.59 -27.07 -10.08
CA THR A 50 -6.16 -27.45 -8.80
C THR A 50 -7.54 -28.01 -9.02
N VAL A 51 -7.73 -29.27 -8.68
CA VAL A 51 -9.02 -29.97 -8.66
C VAL A 51 -9.41 -30.18 -7.22
N TYR A 52 -10.47 -29.56 -6.77
CA TYR A 52 -10.91 -29.69 -5.39
C TYR A 52 -12.41 -29.94 -5.27
N LEU A 53 -12.78 -30.60 -4.19
CA LEU A 53 -14.18 -30.83 -3.83
C LEU A 53 -14.71 -29.59 -3.12
N LYS A 54 -15.73 -28.94 -3.68
CA LYS A 54 -16.35 -27.74 -3.09
C LYS A 54 -16.84 -28.04 -1.68
N GLY A 55 -16.42 -27.22 -0.71
CA GLY A 55 -16.78 -27.42 0.71
C GLY A 55 -15.94 -28.48 1.43
N SER A 56 -14.77 -28.84 0.90
CA SER A 56 -13.85 -29.79 1.53
C SER A 56 -12.41 -29.31 1.35
N SER A 57 -11.54 -29.74 2.25
CA SER A 57 -10.08 -29.56 2.12
C SER A 57 -9.44 -30.58 1.16
N ASN A 58 -10.23 -31.44 0.51
CA ASN A 58 -9.71 -32.45 -0.41
C ASN A 58 -9.45 -31.83 -1.77
N ALA A 59 -8.18 -31.67 -2.10
CA ALA A 59 -7.71 -31.11 -3.36
C ALA A 59 -6.54 -31.91 -3.90
N VAL A 60 -6.47 -32.01 -5.24
CA VAL A 60 -5.34 -32.59 -5.98
C VAL A 60 -4.95 -31.64 -7.10
N GLU A 61 -3.79 -31.89 -7.75
CA GLU A 61 -3.40 -31.17 -8.95
C GLU A 61 -3.15 -32.12 -10.09
N THR A 62 -3.28 -31.57 -11.30
CA THR A 62 -2.95 -32.31 -12.51
C THR A 62 -1.43 -32.45 -12.66
N ASP A 63 -1.01 -33.60 -13.14
CA ASP A 63 0.39 -33.90 -13.50
C ASP A 63 0.80 -33.23 -14.85
N ALA A 64 2.05 -33.43 -15.29
CA ALA A 64 2.57 -32.90 -16.55
C ALA A 64 1.81 -33.38 -17.81
N SER A 65 1.01 -34.44 -17.68
CA SER A 65 0.11 -34.93 -18.72
C SER A 65 -1.34 -34.47 -18.52
N GLY A 66 -1.55 -33.49 -17.66
CA GLY A 66 -2.90 -32.98 -17.32
C GLY A 66 -3.77 -33.93 -16.53
N ARG A 67 -3.23 -35.05 -16.02
CA ARG A 67 -4.03 -36.09 -15.36
C ARG A 67 -4.18 -35.82 -13.89
N TYR A 68 -5.38 -36.08 -13.38
CA TYR A 68 -5.70 -35.96 -11.95
C TYR A 68 -6.43 -37.20 -11.43
N ASN A 69 -6.41 -37.34 -10.10
CA ASN A 69 -7.03 -38.43 -9.40
C ASN A 69 -7.44 -37.96 -8.00
N ILE A 70 -8.73 -37.83 -7.75
CA ILE A 70 -9.27 -37.34 -6.50
C ILE A 70 -10.29 -38.31 -5.91
N ASN A 71 -10.23 -38.56 -4.60
CA ASN A 71 -11.23 -39.32 -3.88
C ASN A 71 -12.37 -38.37 -3.47
N VAL A 72 -13.61 -38.82 -3.69
CA VAL A 72 -14.84 -38.09 -3.40
C VAL A 72 -15.74 -38.89 -2.47
N PRO A 73 -16.62 -38.25 -1.68
CA PRO A 73 -17.61 -38.98 -0.85
C PRO A 73 -18.52 -39.86 -1.72
N ALA A 74 -18.63 -41.14 -1.39
CA ALA A 74 -19.59 -42.02 -2.06
C ALA A 74 -21.03 -41.77 -1.52
N GLN A 75 -22.05 -42.12 -2.34
CA GLN A 75 -23.46 -42.02 -2.01
C GLN A 75 -23.98 -40.60 -1.73
N LYS A 76 -23.23 -39.56 -2.10
CA LYS A 76 -23.61 -38.15 -1.96
C LYS A 76 -23.25 -37.42 -3.24
N ALA A 77 -24.14 -36.55 -3.72
CA ALA A 77 -23.82 -35.62 -4.82
C ALA A 77 -22.70 -34.64 -4.37
N PHE A 78 -21.82 -34.29 -5.28
CA PHE A 78 -20.66 -33.43 -5.00
C PHE A 78 -20.38 -32.49 -6.14
N VAL A 79 -19.61 -31.44 -5.87
CA VAL A 79 -19.19 -30.43 -6.83
C VAL A 79 -17.67 -30.43 -6.89
N LEU A 80 -17.12 -30.67 -8.08
CA LEU A 80 -15.69 -30.53 -8.37
C LEU A 80 -15.44 -29.16 -8.99
N VAL A 81 -14.42 -28.48 -8.51
CA VAL A 81 -13.99 -27.19 -9.02
C VAL A 81 -12.56 -27.33 -9.54
N PHE A 82 -12.35 -26.84 -10.76
CA PHE A 82 -11.08 -26.84 -11.47
C PHE A 82 -10.60 -25.41 -11.60
N THR A 83 -9.50 -25.07 -10.95
CA THR A 83 -8.95 -23.72 -10.99
C THR A 83 -7.47 -23.74 -11.34
N ARG A 84 -7.07 -22.81 -12.18
CA ARG A 84 -5.66 -22.49 -12.46
C ARG A 84 -5.56 -21.02 -12.80
N ILE A 85 -4.48 -20.37 -12.36
CA ILE A 85 -4.18 -18.99 -12.76
C ILE A 85 -4.02 -18.95 -14.29
N GLY A 86 -4.65 -17.98 -14.93
CA GLY A 86 -4.68 -17.84 -16.38
C GLY A 86 -5.83 -18.59 -17.06
N TYR A 87 -6.68 -19.31 -16.31
CA TYR A 87 -7.85 -20.02 -16.84
C TYR A 87 -9.12 -19.62 -16.10
N LYS A 88 -10.27 -19.70 -16.81
CA LYS A 88 -11.57 -19.57 -16.18
C LYS A 88 -11.83 -20.78 -15.30
N GLU A 89 -12.38 -20.54 -14.12
CA GLU A 89 -12.84 -21.60 -13.22
C GLU A 89 -13.88 -22.46 -13.93
N SER A 90 -13.74 -23.79 -13.86
CA SER A 90 -14.73 -24.75 -14.34
C SER A 90 -15.33 -25.49 -13.17
N VAL A 91 -16.64 -25.52 -13.09
CA VAL A 91 -17.40 -26.18 -12.02
C VAL A 91 -18.20 -27.34 -12.58
N VAL A 92 -18.00 -28.54 -12.05
CA VAL A 92 -18.68 -29.76 -12.46
C VAL A 92 -19.53 -30.28 -11.32
N ASN A 93 -20.85 -30.30 -11.53
CA ASN A 93 -21.80 -30.93 -10.60
C ASN A 93 -21.88 -32.43 -10.95
N ALA A 94 -21.68 -33.29 -9.98
CA ALA A 94 -21.70 -34.72 -10.17
C ALA A 94 -22.73 -35.40 -9.22
N ASP A 95 -23.47 -36.35 -9.74
CA ASP A 95 -24.41 -37.16 -8.98
C ASP A 95 -23.68 -38.09 -8.02
N ALA A 96 -24.45 -38.63 -7.05
CA ALA A 96 -23.97 -39.60 -6.06
C ALA A 96 -23.38 -40.85 -6.76
N MET A 97 -22.18 -41.25 -6.35
CA MET A 97 -21.47 -42.42 -6.87
C MET A 97 -21.52 -43.60 -5.89
N PRO A 98 -21.60 -44.86 -6.35
CA PRO A 98 -21.46 -46.03 -5.49
C PRO A 98 -20.10 -46.09 -4.79
N ASN A 99 -20.06 -46.72 -3.60
CA ASN A 99 -18.80 -46.90 -2.87
C ASN A 99 -17.80 -47.77 -3.67
N GLY A 100 -16.54 -47.33 -3.73
CA GLY A 100 -15.46 -48.01 -4.47
C GLY A 100 -15.53 -47.86 -6.00
N SER A 101 -16.53 -47.18 -6.54
CA SER A 101 -16.62 -46.91 -7.98
C SER A 101 -15.61 -45.86 -8.43
N SER A 102 -15.23 -45.96 -9.74
CA SER A 102 -14.38 -44.95 -10.40
C SER A 102 -15.11 -44.36 -11.60
N ARG A 103 -14.98 -43.04 -11.82
CA ARG A 103 -15.53 -42.35 -13.01
C ARG A 103 -14.49 -41.41 -13.58
N GLN A 104 -14.47 -41.28 -14.89
CA GLN A 104 -13.58 -40.36 -15.60
C GLN A 104 -14.32 -39.08 -15.98
N PHE A 105 -13.71 -37.91 -15.65
CA PHE A 105 -14.12 -36.58 -16.11
C PHE A 105 -12.94 -35.90 -16.81
N ASP A 106 -13.04 -35.74 -18.12
CA ASP A 106 -12.08 -34.96 -18.90
C ASP A 106 -12.62 -33.52 -19.03
N ILE A 107 -11.81 -32.54 -18.70
CA ILE A 107 -12.21 -31.13 -18.58
C ILE A 107 -11.35 -30.28 -19.48
N THR A 108 -12.01 -29.39 -20.23
CA THR A 108 -11.33 -28.37 -21.02
C THR A 108 -11.45 -27.03 -20.29
N LEU A 109 -10.31 -26.43 -19.93
CA LEU A 109 -10.28 -25.10 -19.32
C LEU A 109 -10.12 -24.05 -20.39
N ALA A 110 -11.00 -23.05 -20.39
CA ALA A 110 -10.88 -21.89 -21.23
C ALA A 110 -9.82 -20.94 -20.62
N PRO A 111 -8.73 -20.60 -21.32
CA PRO A 111 -7.79 -19.61 -20.83
C PRO A 111 -8.47 -18.26 -20.69
N THR A 112 -8.11 -17.52 -19.65
CA THR A 112 -8.67 -16.17 -19.37
C THR A 112 -8.10 -15.15 -20.32
N THR A 113 -6.86 -15.37 -20.78
CA THR A 113 -6.15 -14.54 -21.75
C THR A 113 -5.05 -15.38 -22.39
N SER A 114 -4.68 -15.09 -23.65
CA SER A 114 -3.51 -15.65 -24.34
C SER A 114 -2.22 -14.98 -23.80
N ASP A 115 -1.94 -15.09 -22.53
CA ASP A 115 -0.80 -14.41 -21.90
C ASP A 115 0.49 -15.20 -22.15
N ILE A 116 1.39 -14.63 -22.92
CA ILE A 116 2.82 -14.96 -22.95
C ILE A 116 3.49 -14.40 -21.67
N GLU A 117 2.85 -14.46 -20.53
CA GLU A 117 3.53 -14.32 -19.26
C GLU A 117 3.90 -15.72 -18.80
N ILE A 118 5.20 -15.98 -18.72
CA ILE A 118 5.68 -17.01 -17.81
C ILE A 118 5.35 -16.48 -16.41
N GLU A 119 4.12 -16.66 -15.96
CA GLU A 119 3.93 -16.82 -14.56
C GLU A 119 4.77 -18.04 -14.22
N ILE A 120 5.91 -17.78 -13.62
CA ILE A 120 6.68 -18.80 -12.92
C ILE A 120 5.64 -19.63 -12.23
N ARG A 121 5.55 -20.91 -12.55
CA ARG A 121 4.58 -21.85 -11.97
C ARG A 121 4.63 -21.67 -10.47
N SER A 122 3.86 -20.72 -9.98
CA SER A 122 4.00 -20.25 -8.61
C SER A 122 3.51 -21.38 -7.72
N SER A 123 4.37 -21.80 -6.83
CA SER A 123 3.98 -22.62 -5.69
C SER A 123 2.65 -22.09 -5.12
N ARG A 124 1.74 -22.96 -4.70
CA ARG A 124 0.51 -22.59 -3.99
C ARG A 124 0.81 -21.81 -2.69
N ILE A 125 2.05 -21.85 -2.24
CA ILE A 125 2.53 -21.15 -1.09
C ILE A 125 2.84 -19.71 -1.51
N GLN A 126 2.09 -18.75 -0.99
CA GLN A 126 2.38 -17.33 -1.17
C GLN A 126 3.71 -16.98 -0.50
N GLU A 127 4.47 -16.08 -1.11
CA GLU A 127 5.70 -15.54 -0.53
C GLU A 127 5.46 -14.97 0.87
N ALA A 128 6.47 -15.00 1.73
CA ALA A 128 6.37 -14.45 3.08
C ALA A 128 6.01 -12.96 3.03
N GLY A 129 5.05 -12.54 3.85
CA GLY A 129 4.58 -11.17 3.87
C GLY A 129 3.79 -10.72 2.63
N MET A 130 3.63 -11.58 1.61
CA MET A 130 2.94 -11.20 0.39
C MET A 130 1.45 -11.56 0.44
N VAL A 131 0.62 -10.59 0.09
CA VAL A 131 -0.82 -10.74 -0.10
C VAL A 131 -1.12 -10.43 -1.57
N ARG A 132 -1.87 -11.31 -2.23
CA ARG A 132 -2.36 -11.10 -3.60
C ARG A 132 -3.88 -10.98 -3.55
N GLU A 133 -4.41 -9.94 -4.18
CA GLU A 133 -5.85 -9.67 -4.20
C GLU A 133 -6.35 -9.40 -5.61
N GLY A 134 -7.54 -9.92 -5.91
CA GLY A 134 -8.29 -9.57 -7.10
C GLY A 134 -8.89 -8.17 -6.98
N VAL A 135 -8.75 -7.35 -8.02
CA VAL A 135 -9.06 -5.91 -7.95
C VAL A 135 -10.54 -5.61 -8.22
N GLU A 136 -11.34 -6.55 -8.69
CA GLU A 136 -12.74 -6.28 -9.07
C GLU A 136 -13.60 -5.78 -7.92
N GLN A 137 -13.44 -6.36 -6.75
CA GLN A 137 -14.19 -5.96 -5.55
C GLN A 137 -13.76 -4.58 -5.04
N LEU A 138 -12.48 -4.23 -5.22
CA LEU A 138 -11.90 -2.97 -4.74
C LEU A 138 -12.49 -1.73 -5.44
N ARG A 139 -12.99 -1.88 -6.67
CA ARG A 139 -13.57 -0.78 -7.45
C ARG A 139 -14.87 -0.24 -6.87
N LEU A 140 -15.57 -1.03 -6.06
CA LEU A 140 -16.82 -0.64 -5.41
C LEU A 140 -16.62 -0.09 -3.99
N LEU A 141 -15.39 -0.18 -3.44
CA LEU A 141 -15.10 0.29 -2.09
C LEU A 141 -15.27 1.82 -1.97
N PRO A 142 -15.91 2.29 -0.91
CA PRO A 142 -15.93 3.70 -0.58
C PRO A 142 -14.50 4.20 -0.31
N SER A 143 -14.07 5.24 -1.01
CA SER A 143 -12.76 5.85 -0.82
C SER A 143 -12.85 7.36 -1.01
N THR A 144 -12.37 8.14 -0.04
CA THR A 144 -12.29 9.59 -0.11
C THR A 144 -11.27 10.07 -1.12
N SER A 145 -10.15 9.36 -1.21
CA SER A 145 -9.07 9.74 -2.13
C SER A 145 -9.24 9.14 -3.52
N GLY A 146 -9.94 8.02 -3.67
CA GLY A 146 -9.99 7.23 -4.90
C GLY A 146 -8.64 6.61 -5.30
N ASN A 147 -7.62 6.71 -4.43
CA ASN A 147 -6.30 6.14 -4.64
C ASN A 147 -6.25 4.70 -4.11
N LEU A 148 -5.50 3.84 -4.78
CA LEU A 148 -5.33 2.44 -4.37
C LEU A 148 -4.71 2.33 -2.99
N GLU A 149 -3.76 3.20 -2.68
CA GLU A 149 -3.01 3.19 -1.42
C GLU A 149 -3.90 3.44 -0.20
N SER A 150 -4.98 4.21 -0.35
CA SER A 150 -5.95 4.42 0.75
C SER A 150 -6.71 3.15 1.13
N LEU A 151 -6.73 2.15 0.27
CA LEU A 151 -7.36 0.85 0.51
C LEU A 151 -6.40 -0.16 1.13
N LEU A 152 -5.08 0.10 1.11
CA LEU A 152 -4.07 -0.84 1.63
C LEU A 152 -4.27 -1.22 3.11
N PRO A 153 -4.69 -0.34 4.03
CA PRO A 153 -4.97 -0.75 5.42
C PRO A 153 -6.02 -1.85 5.54
N HIS A 154 -6.94 -1.95 4.58
CA HIS A 154 -7.94 -3.03 4.54
C HIS A 154 -7.42 -4.30 3.84
N LEU A 155 -6.43 -4.18 2.94
CA LEU A 155 -5.97 -5.26 2.07
C LEU A 155 -4.68 -5.92 2.54
N ALA A 156 -3.80 -5.15 3.16
CA ALA A 156 -2.42 -5.53 3.43
C ALA A 156 -2.11 -5.55 4.93
N LEU A 157 -1.25 -6.47 5.33
CA LEU A 157 -0.81 -6.60 6.72
C LEU A 157 0.08 -5.42 7.14
N GLY A 158 -0.07 -4.93 8.38
CA GLY A 158 0.83 -3.95 8.98
C GLY A 158 0.85 -2.59 8.32
N THR A 159 -0.20 -2.22 7.58
CA THR A 159 -0.31 -0.92 6.91
C THR A 159 -1.17 0.06 7.68
N SER A 160 -0.82 1.34 7.62
CA SER A 160 -1.60 2.45 8.18
C SER A 160 -1.57 3.67 7.27
N SER A 161 -2.49 4.61 7.48
CA SER A 161 -2.69 5.77 6.59
C SER A 161 -1.56 6.83 6.64
N GLY A 162 -0.50 6.61 7.42
CA GLY A 162 0.60 7.56 7.54
C GLY A 162 0.19 8.93 8.13
N THR A 163 1.12 9.89 8.06
CA THR A 163 0.92 11.26 8.60
C THR A 163 0.01 12.12 7.73
N GLY A 164 -0.12 11.83 6.44
CA GLY A 164 -0.99 12.56 5.50
C GLY A 164 -2.48 12.23 5.66
N GLY A 165 -2.81 11.21 6.44
CA GLY A 165 -4.19 10.82 6.71
C GLY A 165 -4.96 10.38 5.46
N GLU A 166 -6.27 10.60 5.48
CA GLU A 166 -7.23 10.09 4.48
C GLU A 166 -7.18 10.76 3.10
N LEU A 167 -6.52 11.91 2.99
CA LEU A 167 -6.41 12.66 1.73
C LEU A 167 -5.11 12.35 0.98
N SER A 168 -4.21 11.58 1.59
CA SER A 168 -2.90 11.24 1.05
C SER A 168 -2.88 9.88 0.37
N SER A 169 -1.98 9.70 -0.60
CA SER A 169 -1.56 8.39 -1.09
C SER A 169 -0.37 7.82 -0.29
N GLN A 170 0.10 8.54 0.72
CA GLN A 170 1.13 8.06 1.64
C GLN A 170 0.58 6.97 2.54
N TYR A 171 1.38 5.95 2.78
CA TYR A 171 1.07 4.89 3.73
C TYR A 171 2.33 4.43 4.45
N ASN A 172 2.17 4.06 5.69
CA ASN A 172 3.25 3.53 6.52
C ASN A 172 3.09 2.01 6.65
N VAL A 173 4.22 1.30 6.71
CA VAL A 173 4.21 -0.16 6.81
C VAL A 173 5.16 -0.60 7.90
N ARG A 174 4.62 -1.31 8.91
CA ARG A 174 5.40 -1.87 10.00
C ARG A 174 6.44 -0.90 10.56
N GLY A 175 5.98 0.31 10.92
CA GLY A 175 6.81 1.35 11.53
C GLY A 175 7.79 2.06 10.59
N GLY A 176 7.76 1.76 9.30
CA GLY A 176 8.48 2.53 8.29
C GLY A 176 7.69 3.72 7.80
N ASN A 177 8.37 4.71 7.24
CA ASN A 177 7.77 5.89 6.65
C ASN A 177 7.37 5.64 5.18
N TYR A 178 6.61 6.56 4.58
CA TYR A 178 6.12 6.43 3.21
C TYR A 178 7.23 6.30 2.15
N ASP A 179 8.39 6.92 2.38
CA ASP A 179 9.57 6.88 1.49
C ASP A 179 10.33 5.55 1.54
N GLU A 180 10.04 4.69 2.53
CA GLU A 180 10.58 3.34 2.65
C GLU A 180 9.80 2.30 1.82
N ASN A 181 8.78 2.71 1.06
CA ASN A 181 7.92 1.84 0.28
C ASN A 181 8.30 1.87 -1.20
N LEU A 182 8.23 0.73 -1.86
CA LEU A 182 8.54 0.55 -3.27
C LEU A 182 7.26 0.23 -4.05
N VAL A 183 7.07 0.89 -5.18
CA VAL A 183 5.94 0.65 -6.07
C VAL A 183 6.45 0.28 -7.46
N TYR A 184 5.97 -0.85 -7.98
CA TYR A 184 6.18 -1.27 -9.36
C TYR A 184 4.86 -1.34 -10.12
N VAL A 185 4.89 -0.95 -11.38
CA VAL A 185 3.82 -1.20 -12.35
C VAL A 185 4.43 -1.87 -13.57
N ASN A 186 4.02 -3.11 -13.87
CA ASN A 186 4.56 -3.92 -14.96
C ASN A 186 6.09 -4.00 -14.99
N ASP A 187 6.72 -4.14 -13.81
CA ASP A 187 8.16 -4.17 -13.54
C ASP A 187 8.89 -2.81 -13.61
N PHE A 188 8.21 -1.74 -13.98
CA PHE A 188 8.78 -0.39 -13.90
C PHE A 188 8.64 0.18 -12.50
N GLU A 189 9.73 0.70 -11.95
CA GLU A 189 9.73 1.43 -10.68
C GLU A 189 9.03 2.78 -10.85
N ILE A 190 8.15 3.12 -9.90
CA ILE A 190 7.35 4.35 -9.92
C ILE A 190 7.92 5.35 -8.92
N TYR A 191 8.19 6.55 -9.41
CA TYR A 191 8.67 7.67 -8.62
C TYR A 191 7.53 8.64 -8.28
N ARG A 192 7.68 9.39 -7.19
CA ARG A 192 6.70 10.38 -6.71
C ARG A 192 7.32 11.77 -6.67
N PRO A 193 6.51 12.84 -6.78
CA PRO A 193 6.94 14.19 -6.46
C PRO A 193 7.46 14.26 -5.03
N GLN A 194 8.42 15.16 -4.78
CA GLN A 194 9.13 15.24 -3.50
C GLN A 194 8.67 16.41 -2.62
N LEU A 195 8.19 17.52 -3.19
CA LEU A 195 7.79 18.73 -2.46
C LEU A 195 6.36 18.69 -1.90
N ILE A 196 5.68 17.55 -1.89
CA ILE A 196 4.31 17.44 -1.39
C ILE A 196 4.29 17.56 0.13
N ARG A 197 3.50 18.52 0.66
CA ARG A 197 3.31 18.72 2.10
C ARG A 197 2.25 17.80 2.68
N ALA A 198 1.08 17.75 2.03
CA ALA A 198 -0.08 17.04 2.53
C ALA A 198 -0.85 16.40 1.38
N GLY A 199 -1.71 15.43 1.67
CA GLY A 199 -2.48 14.69 0.68
C GLY A 199 -3.38 15.55 -0.20
N GLN A 200 -3.83 16.71 0.28
CA GLN A 200 -4.61 17.65 -0.52
C GLN A 200 -3.85 18.22 -1.72
N GLN A 201 -2.51 18.24 -1.68
CA GLN A 201 -1.65 18.75 -2.74
C GLN A 201 -1.18 17.64 -3.68
N GLU A 202 -1.08 16.39 -3.21
CA GLU A 202 -0.64 15.24 -3.97
C GLU A 202 -1.64 14.83 -5.06
N GLY A 203 -2.92 14.84 -4.73
CA GLY A 203 -4.01 14.53 -5.65
C GLY A 203 -4.09 13.07 -6.04
N LEU A 204 -3.50 12.69 -7.16
CA LEU A 204 -3.58 11.36 -7.75
C LEU A 204 -2.27 10.58 -7.57
N SER A 205 -2.38 9.37 -7.02
CA SER A 205 -1.27 8.39 -7.05
C SER A 205 -1.14 7.77 -8.44
N PHE A 206 0.04 7.20 -8.75
CA PHE A 206 0.27 6.57 -10.05
C PHE A 206 -0.73 5.43 -10.34
N PRO A 207 -0.97 4.45 -9.44
CA PRO A 207 -1.83 3.31 -9.78
C PRO A 207 -3.27 3.73 -10.07
N ASN A 208 -3.74 3.42 -11.27
CA ASN A 208 -5.14 3.57 -11.63
C ASN A 208 -5.84 2.21 -11.52
N ILE A 209 -6.74 2.08 -10.56
CA ILE A 209 -7.42 0.83 -10.21
C ILE A 209 -8.21 0.22 -11.37
N ASP A 210 -8.69 1.03 -12.32
CA ASP A 210 -9.43 0.54 -13.48
C ASP A 210 -8.54 -0.21 -14.48
N LEU A 211 -7.23 0.08 -14.48
CA LEU A 211 -6.24 -0.56 -15.33
C LEU A 211 -5.61 -1.80 -14.69
N VAL A 212 -5.76 -1.97 -13.38
CA VAL A 212 -5.11 -3.04 -12.63
C VAL A 212 -5.81 -4.38 -12.84
N ARG A 213 -5.02 -5.44 -13.12
CA ARG A 213 -5.42 -6.84 -13.12
C ARG A 213 -5.17 -7.47 -11.75
N ASP A 214 -3.90 -7.46 -11.34
CA ASP A 214 -3.43 -8.09 -10.11
C ASP A 214 -2.62 -7.12 -9.28
N LEU A 215 -2.73 -7.29 -7.97
CA LEU A 215 -2.00 -6.54 -6.97
C LEU A 215 -1.29 -7.52 -6.04
N SER A 216 0.02 -7.35 -5.89
CA SER A 216 0.82 -8.09 -4.93
C SER A 216 1.45 -7.11 -3.94
N PHE A 217 1.23 -7.31 -2.65
CA PHE A 217 1.77 -6.46 -1.60
C PHE A 217 2.59 -7.27 -0.60
N SER A 218 3.80 -6.80 -0.30
CA SER A 218 4.66 -7.37 0.74
C SER A 218 4.97 -6.32 1.80
N SER A 219 4.65 -6.63 3.05
CA SER A 219 4.89 -5.77 4.21
C SER A 219 6.22 -6.01 4.91
N GLY A 220 7.21 -6.54 4.20
CA GLY A 220 8.56 -6.84 4.69
C GLY A 220 8.94 -8.29 4.46
N GLY A 221 10.21 -8.61 4.63
CA GLY A 221 10.73 -9.94 4.33
C GLY A 221 10.74 -10.26 2.83
N PHE A 222 10.59 -9.29 1.93
CA PHE A 222 10.49 -9.51 0.49
C PHE A 222 11.81 -9.98 -0.15
N GLU A 223 11.70 -10.68 -1.27
CA GLU A 223 12.80 -11.31 -2.01
C GLU A 223 13.82 -10.31 -2.58
N ALA A 224 15.03 -10.79 -2.93
CA ALA A 224 16.13 -9.97 -3.46
C ALA A 224 15.83 -9.33 -4.83
N ARG A 225 14.87 -9.88 -5.59
CA ARG A 225 14.40 -9.29 -6.85
C ARG A 225 13.79 -7.89 -6.70
N TYR A 226 13.29 -7.56 -5.51
CA TYR A 226 12.77 -6.24 -5.21
C TYR A 226 13.85 -5.32 -4.67
N GLY A 227 13.77 -4.03 -5.05
CA GLY A 227 14.81 -3.04 -4.89
C GLY A 227 15.13 -2.57 -3.48
N ASP A 228 15.72 -1.43 -3.43
CA ASP A 228 16.48 -0.87 -2.33
C ASP A 228 15.58 -0.01 -1.43
N LYS A 229 14.65 -0.64 -0.71
CA LYS A 229 13.74 -0.07 0.28
C LYS A 229 13.64 -0.95 1.51
N GLN A 230 13.16 -0.41 2.64
CA GLN A 230 13.18 -1.07 3.93
C GLN A 230 11.83 -1.57 4.43
N SER A 231 10.70 -1.06 3.92
CA SER A 231 9.41 -1.36 4.54
C SER A 231 8.51 -2.23 3.72
N SER A 232 8.18 -1.86 2.49
CA SER A 232 7.23 -2.63 1.69
C SER A 232 7.49 -2.59 0.19
N VAL A 233 6.82 -3.51 -0.50
CA VAL A 233 6.75 -3.55 -1.96
C VAL A 233 5.30 -3.70 -2.38
N LEU A 234 4.86 -2.83 -3.30
CA LEU A 234 3.60 -2.89 -4.00
C LEU A 234 3.91 -3.18 -5.48
N ASP A 235 3.63 -4.40 -5.94
CA ASP A 235 3.83 -4.83 -7.32
C ASP A 235 2.49 -4.97 -8.02
N ILE A 236 2.27 -4.17 -9.04
CA ILE A 236 1.00 -4.02 -9.77
C ILE A 236 1.19 -4.51 -11.20
N LYS A 237 0.28 -5.36 -11.64
CA LYS A 237 0.17 -5.79 -13.04
C LYS A 237 -1.08 -5.22 -13.66
N TYR A 238 -0.92 -4.52 -14.79
CA TYR A 238 -2.03 -4.01 -15.56
C TYR A 238 -2.68 -5.10 -16.40
N LYS A 239 -3.93 -4.88 -16.78
CA LYS A 239 -4.69 -5.77 -17.65
C LYS A 239 -4.04 -5.93 -19.02
N ARG A 240 -4.31 -7.08 -19.66
CA ARG A 240 -3.99 -7.36 -21.06
C ARG A 240 -5.28 -7.73 -21.78
N PRO A 241 -6.01 -6.75 -22.28
CA PRO A 241 -7.33 -6.98 -22.83
C PRO A 241 -7.27 -7.73 -24.17
N GLU A 242 -8.18 -8.68 -24.36
CA GLU A 242 -8.39 -9.41 -25.61
C GLU A 242 -9.65 -8.90 -26.36
N ALA A 243 -10.62 -8.35 -25.65
CA ALA A 243 -11.85 -7.80 -26.22
C ALA A 243 -11.96 -6.30 -25.93
N PHE A 244 -12.69 -5.60 -26.80
CA PHE A 244 -13.03 -4.20 -26.56
C PHE A 244 -13.88 -4.06 -25.31
N GLY A 245 -13.54 -3.10 -24.48
CA GLY A 245 -14.27 -2.77 -23.26
C GLY A 245 -13.81 -1.43 -22.67
N GLY A 246 -14.44 -1.05 -21.60
CA GLY A 246 -14.09 0.17 -20.90
C GLY A 246 -14.99 0.44 -19.72
N SER A 247 -14.72 1.53 -19.01
CA SER A 247 -15.61 2.05 -17.99
C SER A 247 -15.57 3.57 -17.92
N PHE A 248 -16.64 4.12 -17.42
CA PHE A 248 -16.75 5.52 -17.02
C PHE A 248 -17.32 5.58 -15.60
N SER A 249 -16.75 6.42 -14.75
CA SER A 249 -17.26 6.70 -13.40
C SER A 249 -17.23 8.20 -13.14
N GLY A 250 -18.32 8.73 -12.61
CA GLY A 250 -18.43 10.14 -12.19
C GLY A 250 -18.98 10.23 -10.76
N SER A 251 -18.44 11.16 -9.96
CA SER A 251 -18.85 11.40 -8.58
C SER A 251 -18.58 12.87 -8.18
N PHE A 252 -19.00 13.28 -6.98
CA PHE A 252 -18.63 14.59 -6.44
C PHE A 252 -17.13 14.78 -6.20
N LEU A 253 -16.35 13.67 -6.16
CA LEU A 253 -14.90 13.69 -5.97
C LEU A 253 -14.12 13.74 -7.28
N GLY A 254 -14.77 13.57 -8.43
CA GLY A 254 -14.14 13.56 -9.72
C GLY A 254 -14.73 12.57 -10.71
N ALA A 255 -14.00 12.33 -11.79
CA ALA A 255 -14.41 11.41 -12.85
C ALA A 255 -13.23 10.55 -13.30
N THR A 256 -13.51 9.31 -13.72
CA THR A 256 -12.54 8.39 -14.32
C THR A 256 -13.12 7.80 -15.61
N ALA A 257 -12.25 7.55 -16.57
CA ALA A 257 -12.60 6.80 -17.76
C ALA A 257 -11.46 5.90 -18.18
N HIS A 258 -11.77 4.69 -18.64
CA HIS A 258 -10.77 3.84 -19.28
C HIS A 258 -11.34 3.13 -20.51
N LEU A 259 -10.43 2.86 -21.44
CA LEU A 259 -10.69 2.08 -22.67
C LEU A 259 -9.65 0.97 -22.78
N GLU A 260 -10.11 -0.20 -23.16
CA GLU A 260 -9.25 -1.37 -23.33
C GLU A 260 -9.66 -2.16 -24.58
N GLY A 261 -8.70 -2.87 -25.18
CA GLY A 261 -9.00 -3.73 -26.32
C GLY A 261 -7.80 -4.30 -27.01
N SER A 262 -8.05 -5.16 -27.98
CA SER A 262 -7.03 -5.73 -28.86
C SER A 262 -7.40 -5.56 -30.34
N LEU A 263 -6.37 -5.40 -31.17
CA LEU A 263 -6.48 -5.29 -32.61
C LEU A 263 -5.56 -6.31 -33.25
N PRO A 264 -6.05 -7.16 -34.18
CA PRO A 264 -5.19 -8.09 -34.90
C PRO A 264 -4.19 -7.30 -35.78
N ALA A 265 -2.95 -7.75 -35.83
CA ALA A 265 -1.90 -7.13 -36.61
C ALA A 265 -1.43 -8.09 -37.72
N GLY A 266 -1.97 -7.93 -38.90
CA GLY A 266 -1.67 -8.78 -40.07
C GLY A 266 -2.48 -10.07 -40.13
N LYS A 267 -1.96 -11.08 -40.87
CA LYS A 267 -2.64 -12.36 -41.13
C LYS A 267 -2.38 -13.44 -40.09
N SER A 268 -1.59 -13.18 -39.04
CA SER A 268 -1.19 -14.17 -38.02
C SER A 268 -2.07 -14.02 -36.77
N ASP A 269 -2.64 -15.10 -36.30
CA ASP A 269 -3.55 -15.14 -35.15
C ASP A 269 -2.89 -14.70 -33.83
N PHE A 270 -1.56 -14.78 -33.74
CA PHE A 270 -0.82 -14.39 -32.52
C PHE A 270 -0.40 -12.91 -32.53
N LYS A 271 -0.27 -12.24 -33.71
CA LYS A 271 0.14 -10.83 -33.78
C LYS A 271 -1.01 -9.92 -33.40
N LYS A 272 -0.94 -9.36 -32.20
CA LYS A 272 -1.97 -8.46 -31.68
C LYS A 272 -1.36 -7.21 -31.08
N TRP A 273 -1.99 -6.09 -31.33
CA TRP A 273 -1.86 -4.87 -30.55
C TRP A 273 -2.89 -4.91 -29.44
N ARG A 274 -2.45 -4.75 -28.19
CA ARG A 274 -3.34 -4.52 -27.06
C ARG A 274 -3.15 -3.11 -26.55
N TYR A 275 -4.24 -2.45 -26.26
CA TYR A 275 -4.22 -1.11 -25.72
C TYR A 275 -5.07 -1.02 -24.46
N LEU A 276 -4.56 -0.24 -23.51
CA LEU A 276 -5.20 0.05 -22.25
C LEU A 276 -4.90 1.53 -21.97
N VAL A 277 -5.94 2.38 -21.96
CA VAL A 277 -5.83 3.82 -21.76
C VAL A 277 -6.77 4.22 -20.65
N GLY A 278 -6.27 4.97 -19.68
CA GLY A 278 -7.07 5.48 -18.56
C GLY A 278 -6.79 6.95 -18.31
N THR A 279 -7.82 7.69 -17.98
CA THR A 279 -7.71 9.08 -17.54
C THR A 279 -8.52 9.29 -16.27
N ARG A 280 -8.01 10.12 -15.38
CA ARG A 280 -8.68 10.50 -14.15
C ARG A 280 -8.62 12.00 -13.97
N TYR A 281 -9.73 12.54 -13.52
CA TYR A 281 -9.83 13.88 -12.97
C TYR A 281 -10.33 13.78 -11.53
N LYS A 282 -9.64 14.43 -10.60
CA LYS A 282 -10.00 14.45 -9.20
C LYS A 282 -10.03 15.87 -8.67
N THR A 283 -10.98 16.16 -7.82
CA THR A 283 -11.03 17.39 -7.06
C THR A 283 -11.34 17.09 -5.60
N ASN A 284 -10.55 17.64 -4.70
CA ASN A 284 -10.78 17.53 -3.26
C ASN A 284 -11.59 18.74 -2.72
N LYS A 285 -12.04 19.66 -3.59
CA LYS A 285 -12.73 20.89 -3.18
C LYS A 285 -13.88 20.62 -2.21
N TYR A 286 -14.71 19.62 -2.51
CA TYR A 286 -15.83 19.22 -1.66
C TYR A 286 -15.40 18.68 -0.30
N LEU A 287 -14.29 17.92 -0.22
CA LEU A 287 -13.75 17.41 1.04
C LEU A 287 -13.04 18.51 1.84
N LEU A 288 -12.23 19.32 1.17
CA LEU A 288 -11.45 20.40 1.79
C LEU A 288 -12.34 21.48 2.41
N GLY A 289 -13.52 21.72 1.85
CA GLY A 289 -14.52 22.63 2.44
C GLY A 289 -15.04 22.19 3.82
N SER A 290 -14.66 21.01 4.31
CA SER A 290 -14.98 20.54 5.66
C SER A 290 -13.84 20.70 6.68
N LEU A 291 -12.66 21.14 6.26
CA LEU A 291 -11.55 21.39 7.15
C LEU A 291 -11.80 22.61 8.03
N ASP A 292 -11.17 22.61 9.20
CA ASP A 292 -11.26 23.76 10.12
C ASP A 292 -10.55 25.00 9.57
N VAL A 293 -9.54 24.82 8.74
CA VAL A 293 -8.90 25.90 7.99
C VAL A 293 -9.86 26.37 6.91
N LYS A 294 -10.53 27.49 7.15
CA LYS A 294 -11.44 28.10 6.19
C LYS A 294 -10.66 28.81 5.09
N GLY A 295 -11.11 28.67 3.84
CA GLY A 295 -10.50 29.30 2.72
C GLY A 295 -11.12 28.87 1.40
N GLU A 296 -10.72 29.52 0.32
CA GLU A 296 -11.08 29.12 -1.03
C GLU A 296 -10.05 28.12 -1.54
N TYR A 297 -10.51 26.90 -1.88
CA TYR A 297 -9.69 25.80 -2.37
C TYR A 297 -9.99 25.57 -3.84
N VAL A 298 -8.94 25.52 -4.68
CA VAL A 298 -9.04 25.24 -6.12
C VAL A 298 -8.09 24.10 -6.48
N PRO A 299 -8.37 22.85 -6.04
CA PRO A 299 -7.59 21.69 -6.41
C PRO A 299 -7.98 21.17 -7.79
N ASN A 300 -7.00 20.86 -8.61
CA ASN A 300 -7.18 20.29 -9.95
C ASN A 300 -6.11 19.23 -10.19
N PHE A 301 -6.51 17.96 -10.21
CA PHE A 301 -5.62 16.83 -10.38
C PHE A 301 -6.08 16.01 -11.57
N THR A 302 -5.19 15.86 -12.56
CA THR A 302 -5.50 15.14 -13.81
C THR A 302 -4.37 14.20 -14.14
N ASP A 303 -4.67 12.97 -14.54
CA ASP A 303 -3.70 12.07 -15.12
C ASP A 303 -4.21 11.38 -16.38
N LEU A 304 -3.26 10.97 -17.20
CA LEU A 304 -3.44 10.12 -18.36
C LEU A 304 -2.43 8.98 -18.29
N GLN A 305 -2.90 7.75 -18.44
CA GLN A 305 -2.07 6.55 -18.45
C GLN A 305 -2.35 5.74 -19.70
N VAL A 306 -1.28 5.20 -20.28
CA VAL A 306 -1.34 4.39 -21.50
C VAL A 306 -0.47 3.15 -21.29
N TYR A 307 -1.00 1.97 -21.55
CA TYR A 307 -0.23 0.73 -21.62
C TYR A 307 -0.54 0.03 -22.96
N LEU A 308 0.50 -0.12 -23.77
CA LEU A 308 0.42 -0.77 -25.08
C LEU A 308 1.31 -2.01 -25.08
N THR A 309 0.84 -3.09 -25.66
CA THR A 309 1.67 -4.26 -25.94
C THR A 309 1.50 -4.72 -27.38
N TYR A 310 2.61 -5.18 -27.95
CA TYR A 310 2.63 -5.72 -29.30
C TYR A 310 3.41 -7.03 -29.35
N ASP A 311 2.76 -8.09 -29.81
CA ASP A 311 3.37 -9.39 -29.99
C ASP A 311 4.07 -9.44 -31.37
N LEU A 312 5.40 -9.22 -31.38
CA LEU A 312 6.23 -9.25 -32.60
C LEU A 312 6.33 -10.66 -33.17
N SER A 313 6.50 -11.65 -32.31
CA SER A 313 6.51 -13.07 -32.62
C SER A 313 5.88 -13.84 -31.46
N LYS A 314 5.74 -15.15 -31.58
CA LYS A 314 5.29 -16.02 -30.49
C LYS A 314 6.20 -15.94 -29.25
N SER A 315 7.46 -15.57 -29.45
CA SER A 315 8.49 -15.51 -28.42
C SER A 315 8.95 -14.11 -28.06
N LEU A 316 8.52 -13.07 -28.78
CA LEU A 316 9.01 -11.70 -28.59
C LEU A 316 7.86 -10.70 -28.50
N GLN A 317 7.81 -9.98 -27.39
CA GLN A 317 6.80 -8.97 -27.10
C GLN A 317 7.45 -7.62 -26.76
N VAL A 318 6.88 -6.54 -27.27
CA VAL A 318 7.20 -5.16 -26.88
C VAL A 318 6.05 -4.60 -26.05
N GLY A 319 6.39 -3.93 -24.96
CA GLY A 319 5.44 -3.20 -24.12
C GLY A 319 5.84 -1.73 -24.00
N PHE A 320 4.86 -0.84 -23.92
CA PHE A 320 5.04 0.57 -23.64
C PHE A 320 4.13 1.00 -22.50
N LEU A 321 4.68 1.63 -21.46
CA LEU A 321 3.95 2.23 -20.35
C LEU A 321 4.19 3.73 -20.37
N GLY A 322 3.14 4.53 -20.41
CA GLY A 322 3.20 5.99 -20.36
C GLY A 322 2.29 6.55 -19.27
N ASN A 323 2.75 7.61 -18.61
CA ASN A 323 1.95 8.37 -17.64
C ASN A 323 2.29 9.86 -17.75
N TYR A 324 1.25 10.67 -17.68
CA TYR A 324 1.36 12.13 -17.51
C TYR A 324 0.40 12.54 -16.39
N ASN A 325 0.91 13.22 -15.37
CA ASN A 325 0.12 13.73 -14.26
C ASN A 325 0.37 15.23 -14.09
N ASN A 326 -0.69 15.98 -13.88
CA ASN A 326 -0.65 17.38 -13.51
C ASN A 326 -1.53 17.63 -12.31
N SER A 327 -0.92 18.07 -11.22
CA SER A 327 -1.56 18.43 -9.96
C SER A 327 -1.36 19.92 -9.70
N SER A 328 -2.45 20.67 -9.64
CA SER A 328 -2.44 22.08 -9.27
C SER A 328 -3.32 22.29 -8.05
N TYR A 329 -2.81 23.01 -7.08
CA TYR A 329 -3.49 23.31 -5.83
C TYR A 329 -3.34 24.80 -5.52
N GLU A 330 -4.47 25.50 -5.42
CA GLU A 330 -4.52 26.88 -4.99
C GLU A 330 -5.34 26.99 -3.72
N PHE A 331 -4.89 27.81 -2.80
CA PHE A 331 -5.56 28.04 -1.52
C PHE A 331 -5.44 29.50 -1.10
N THR A 332 -6.57 30.12 -0.81
CA THR A 332 -6.66 31.46 -0.24
C THR A 332 -7.30 31.34 1.13
N PRO A 333 -6.54 31.49 2.24
CA PRO A 333 -7.08 31.37 3.58
C PRO A 333 -8.04 32.52 3.90
N THR A 334 -9.05 32.23 4.71
CA THR A 334 -9.99 33.24 5.24
C THR A 334 -9.88 33.31 6.74
N THR A 335 -10.48 34.36 7.34
CA THR A 335 -10.56 34.58 8.78
C THR A 335 -11.00 33.31 9.52
N ARG A 336 -10.27 32.96 10.56
CA ARG A 336 -10.50 31.79 11.41
C ARG A 336 -10.74 32.20 12.84
N SER A 337 -11.69 31.50 13.48
CA SER A 337 -11.90 31.57 14.92
C SER A 337 -12.02 30.14 15.46
N THR A 338 -11.13 29.76 16.36
CA THR A 338 -11.11 28.42 16.98
C THR A 338 -11.12 28.59 18.49
N ALA A 339 -12.15 28.07 19.17
CA ALA A 339 -12.20 28.00 20.61
C ALA A 339 -11.69 26.63 21.10
N PHE A 340 -10.93 26.63 22.20
CA PHE A 340 -10.37 25.43 22.83
C PHE A 340 -10.15 25.67 24.33
N GLY A 341 -10.03 24.61 25.11
CA GLY A 341 -9.77 24.71 26.56
C GLY A 341 -10.71 23.85 27.39
N LEU A 342 -10.87 24.21 28.66
CA LEU A 342 -11.70 23.54 29.64
C LEU A 342 -13.01 24.33 29.87
N ILE A 343 -13.98 23.67 30.50
CA ILE A 343 -15.29 24.29 30.78
C ILE A 343 -15.19 25.59 31.60
N ASN A 344 -14.18 25.70 32.44
CA ASN A 344 -13.94 26.88 33.30
C ASN A 344 -12.81 27.79 32.80
N TYR A 345 -12.17 27.46 31.70
CA TYR A 345 -11.13 28.27 31.07
C TYR A 345 -11.05 27.97 29.58
N ALA A 346 -11.68 28.81 28.79
CA ALA A 346 -11.69 28.66 27.34
C ALA A 346 -10.91 29.78 26.67
N LEU A 347 -10.13 29.39 25.66
CA LEU A 347 -9.36 30.30 24.83
C LEU A 347 -9.94 30.31 23.42
N GLN A 348 -9.81 31.43 22.76
CA GLN A 348 -10.15 31.63 21.36
C GLN A 348 -8.92 32.11 20.60
N LEU A 349 -8.53 31.42 19.59
CA LEU A 349 -7.60 31.90 18.57
C LEU A 349 -8.42 32.54 17.45
N TYR A 350 -8.24 33.85 17.29
CA TYR A 350 -8.80 34.61 16.17
C TYR A 350 -7.67 34.96 15.21
N SER A 351 -7.78 34.57 13.95
CA SER A 351 -6.74 34.77 12.93
C SER A 351 -7.34 35.37 11.66
N VAL A 352 -6.67 36.40 11.15
CA VAL A 352 -6.98 37.04 9.88
C VAL A 352 -5.81 36.78 8.94
N PHE A 353 -6.10 36.38 7.72
CA PHE A 353 -5.07 36.03 6.74
C PHE A 353 -5.17 36.92 5.50
N GLU A 354 -4.01 37.21 4.94
CA GLU A 354 -3.84 37.85 3.63
C GLU A 354 -2.87 37.00 2.79
N GLY A 355 -3.08 36.95 1.47
CA GLY A 355 -2.23 36.21 0.57
C GLY A 355 -2.80 34.90 0.09
N GLN A 356 -1.95 34.07 -0.53
CA GLN A 356 -2.37 32.83 -1.17
C GLN A 356 -1.25 31.81 -1.27
N GLU A 357 -1.64 30.55 -1.42
CA GLU A 357 -0.77 29.42 -1.77
C GLU A 357 -1.11 28.90 -3.18
N LYS A 358 -0.08 28.62 -3.99
CA LYS A 358 -0.22 28.02 -5.30
C LYS A 358 0.89 27.02 -5.56
N ASN A 359 0.55 25.75 -5.60
CA ASN A 359 1.49 24.65 -5.85
C ASN A 359 1.15 23.94 -7.15
N VAL A 360 2.16 23.58 -7.90
CA VAL A 360 2.02 22.86 -9.17
C VAL A 360 3.05 21.73 -9.22
N PHE A 361 2.55 20.51 -9.46
CA PHE A 361 3.36 19.30 -9.58
C PHE A 361 3.02 18.62 -10.89
N THR A 362 3.94 18.67 -11.84
CA THR A 362 3.78 18.00 -13.14
C THR A 362 4.78 16.85 -13.22
N THR A 363 4.31 15.65 -13.50
CA THR A 363 5.15 14.47 -13.66
C THR A 363 4.87 13.79 -14.99
N GLY A 364 5.91 13.24 -15.58
CA GLY A 364 5.84 12.41 -16.77
C GLY A 364 6.70 11.18 -16.62
N MET A 365 6.19 10.04 -17.05
CA MET A 365 6.93 8.78 -17.09
C MET A 365 6.67 8.06 -18.40
N GLY A 366 7.73 7.53 -19.00
CA GLY A 366 7.67 6.64 -20.14
C GLY A 366 8.58 5.44 -19.95
N GLY A 367 8.10 4.24 -20.30
CA GLY A 367 8.87 3.02 -20.22
C GLY A 367 8.61 2.09 -21.41
N VAL A 368 9.68 1.48 -21.94
CA VAL A 368 9.62 0.46 -22.99
C VAL A 368 10.18 -0.83 -22.44
N SER A 369 9.46 -1.92 -22.64
CA SER A 369 9.90 -3.27 -22.28
C SER A 369 10.00 -4.14 -23.54
N LEU A 370 11.08 -4.93 -23.63
CA LEU A 370 11.25 -5.97 -24.62
C LEU A 370 11.35 -7.30 -23.87
N THR A 371 10.39 -8.20 -24.07
CA THR A 371 10.33 -9.50 -23.41
C THR A 371 10.57 -10.59 -24.44
N TRP A 372 11.56 -11.44 -24.20
CA TRP A 372 11.89 -12.59 -25.05
C TRP A 372 11.71 -13.91 -24.28
N LEU A 373 10.90 -14.79 -24.85
CA LEU A 373 10.48 -16.08 -24.31
C LEU A 373 10.76 -17.16 -25.37
N PRO A 374 11.96 -17.75 -25.43
CA PRO A 374 12.27 -18.75 -26.43
C PRO A 374 11.36 -19.98 -26.31
N GLU A 375 10.75 -20.38 -27.42
CA GLU A 375 9.91 -21.57 -27.53
C GLU A 375 10.72 -22.87 -27.41
N ASN A 376 10.03 -23.97 -27.04
CA ASN A 376 10.52 -25.37 -27.11
C ASN A 376 11.83 -25.66 -26.36
N ARG A 377 12.03 -25.07 -25.19
CA ARG A 377 13.15 -25.41 -24.32
C ARG A 377 12.72 -26.37 -23.20
N LYS A 378 13.56 -27.37 -22.93
CA LYS A 378 13.41 -28.26 -21.76
C LYS A 378 13.35 -27.45 -20.47
N ASN A 379 14.15 -26.37 -20.39
CA ASN A 379 14.22 -25.44 -19.28
C ASN A 379 13.71 -24.09 -19.76
N PRO A 380 12.51 -23.65 -19.31
CA PRO A 380 11.96 -22.34 -19.65
C PRO A 380 12.91 -21.19 -19.27
N LEU A 381 13.13 -20.29 -20.22
CA LEU A 381 13.97 -19.11 -20.06
C LEU A 381 13.16 -17.88 -20.42
N PHE A 382 13.28 -16.82 -19.66
CA PHE A 382 12.85 -15.51 -20.10
C PHE A 382 13.97 -14.49 -19.98
N MET A 383 13.95 -13.49 -20.87
CA MET A 383 14.80 -12.31 -20.77
C MET A 383 13.96 -11.07 -21.03
N LYS A 384 14.21 -10.03 -20.26
CA LYS A 384 13.47 -8.77 -20.35
C LYS A 384 14.41 -7.58 -20.27
N TRP A 385 14.31 -6.68 -21.22
CA TRP A 385 14.99 -5.39 -21.21
C TRP A 385 13.97 -4.30 -20.94
N LEU A 386 14.29 -3.41 -20.01
CA LEU A 386 13.46 -2.32 -19.55
C LEU A 386 14.22 -1.01 -19.71
N PHE A 387 13.61 -0.06 -20.40
CA PHE A 387 14.11 1.29 -20.55
C PHE A 387 13.05 2.23 -20.00
N SER A 388 13.36 3.10 -19.05
CA SER A 388 12.38 4.05 -18.53
C SER A 388 12.99 5.39 -18.24
N GLY A 389 12.17 6.43 -18.39
CA GLY A 389 12.45 7.80 -18.02
C GLY A 389 11.34 8.38 -17.17
N PHE A 390 11.70 9.13 -16.16
CA PHE A 390 10.81 9.89 -15.30
C PHE A 390 11.27 11.33 -15.22
N GLY A 391 10.33 12.27 -15.27
CA GLY A 391 10.59 13.68 -15.04
C GLY A 391 9.55 14.28 -14.11
N SER A 392 9.96 15.16 -13.21
CA SER A 392 9.08 15.96 -12.41
C SER A 392 9.48 17.44 -12.43
N TYR A 393 8.47 18.30 -12.44
CA TYR A 393 8.57 19.73 -12.27
C TYR A 393 7.65 20.12 -11.12
N GLU A 394 8.25 20.57 -10.02
CA GLU A 394 7.58 20.83 -8.77
C GLU A 394 7.79 22.26 -8.35
N LYS A 395 6.72 23.02 -8.19
CA LYS A 395 6.74 24.41 -7.77
C LYS A 395 5.85 24.60 -6.56
N GLU A 396 6.44 25.09 -5.47
CA GLU A 396 5.74 25.57 -4.30
C GLU A 396 5.84 27.09 -4.24
N ALA A 397 4.69 27.74 -4.15
CA ALA A 397 4.64 29.19 -4.00
C ALA A 397 3.54 29.54 -3.01
N PHE A 398 3.90 30.05 -1.85
CA PHE A 398 2.95 30.68 -0.96
C PHE A 398 3.52 31.95 -0.35
N ASP A 399 2.63 32.87 -0.08
CA ASP A 399 2.87 34.19 0.47
C ASP A 399 1.67 34.51 1.33
N ILE A 400 1.78 34.18 2.60
CA ILE A 400 0.65 34.24 3.56
C ILE A 400 1.10 35.01 4.78
N LEU A 401 0.41 36.13 5.02
CA LEU A 401 0.50 36.89 6.25
C LEU A 401 -0.71 36.53 7.13
N GLY A 402 -0.44 35.96 8.29
CA GLY A 402 -1.42 35.66 9.31
C GLY A 402 -1.27 36.62 10.49
N SER A 403 -2.31 37.35 10.82
CA SER A 403 -2.40 38.12 12.06
C SER A 403 -3.29 37.37 13.04
N TYR A 404 -2.82 37.11 14.24
CA TYR A 404 -3.54 36.34 15.24
C TYR A 404 -3.69 37.09 16.57
N SER A 405 -4.76 36.79 17.28
CA SER A 405 -5.03 37.25 18.63
C SER A 405 -5.54 36.05 19.43
N LEU A 406 -4.84 35.75 20.54
CA LEU A 406 -5.24 34.75 21.51
C LEU A 406 -6.02 35.45 22.63
N ARG A 407 -7.27 35.05 22.82
CA ARG A 407 -8.24 35.66 23.69
C ARG A 407 -8.77 34.65 24.69
N GLN A 408 -8.95 35.07 25.93
CA GLN A 408 -9.77 34.35 26.88
C GLN A 408 -11.23 34.69 26.64
N ILE A 409 -12.09 33.70 26.56
CA ILE A 409 -13.53 33.88 26.38
C ILE A 409 -14.31 33.34 27.57
N GLU A 410 -15.50 33.97 27.80
CA GLU A 410 -16.45 33.46 28.78
C GLU A 410 -16.93 32.08 28.38
N SER A 411 -16.70 31.09 29.25
CA SER A 411 -16.97 29.65 28.96
C SER A 411 -18.17 29.09 29.73
N ASP A 412 -18.75 29.86 30.66
CA ASP A 412 -19.95 29.43 31.36
C ASP A 412 -21.18 29.51 30.46
N ILE A 413 -21.76 28.35 30.14
CA ILE A 413 -22.94 28.21 29.30
C ILE A 413 -24.17 28.92 29.92
N GLY A 414 -24.21 29.07 31.25
CA GLY A 414 -25.24 29.78 31.97
C GLY A 414 -25.08 31.31 31.99
N SER A 415 -23.93 31.82 31.57
CA SER A 415 -23.62 33.24 31.53
C SER A 415 -24.28 33.90 30.32
N SER A 416 -24.89 35.09 30.55
CA SER A 416 -25.38 35.94 29.45
C SER A 416 -24.26 36.46 28.54
N ARG A 417 -23.01 36.32 28.99
CA ARG A 417 -21.78 36.72 28.28
C ARG A 417 -21.07 35.54 27.59
N PHE A 418 -21.70 34.37 27.53
CA PHE A 418 -21.09 33.17 26.92
C PHE A 418 -20.51 33.47 25.54
N GLY A 419 -19.21 33.15 25.36
CA GLY A 419 -18.46 33.40 24.12
C GLY A 419 -17.91 34.83 23.95
N GLU A 420 -18.19 35.77 24.88
CA GLU A 420 -17.61 37.13 24.87
C GLU A 420 -16.10 37.06 25.24
N VAL A 421 -15.33 37.94 24.66
CA VAL A 421 -13.90 38.11 24.98
C VAL A 421 -13.75 38.76 26.33
N LEU A 422 -13.07 38.08 27.25
CA LEU A 422 -12.77 38.61 28.62
C LEU A 422 -11.45 39.36 28.63
N GLU A 423 -10.41 38.76 27.97
CA GLU A 423 -9.06 39.31 27.97
C GLU A 423 -8.34 38.90 26.68
N GLU A 424 -7.45 39.74 26.15
CA GLU A 424 -6.52 39.41 25.08
C GLU A 424 -5.17 39.04 25.70
N LEU A 425 -4.79 37.76 25.56
CA LEU A 425 -3.58 37.20 26.17
C LEU A 425 -2.32 37.40 25.30
N GLY A 426 -2.52 37.71 24.03
CA GLY A 426 -1.44 37.97 23.11
C GLY A 426 -1.91 38.12 21.68
N SER A 427 -1.15 38.90 20.94
CA SER A 427 -1.35 39.10 19.50
C SER A 427 -0.02 39.03 18.79
N GLY A 428 -0.06 38.72 17.51
CA GLY A 428 1.14 38.66 16.72
C GLY A 428 0.85 38.45 15.23
N THR A 429 1.89 38.51 14.44
CA THR A 429 1.84 38.24 13.01
C THR A 429 2.87 37.19 12.63
N GLN A 430 2.54 36.38 11.64
CA GLN A 430 3.44 35.44 11.02
C GLN A 430 3.33 35.62 9.52
N HIS A 431 4.44 35.96 8.89
CA HIS A 431 4.51 36.06 7.44
C HIS A 431 5.43 34.98 6.89
N GLN A 432 4.86 34.08 6.13
CA GLN A 432 5.59 33.02 5.48
C GLN A 432 5.65 33.27 3.96
N TYR A 433 6.84 33.23 3.43
CA TYR A 433 7.11 33.39 2.00
C TYR A 433 7.91 32.21 1.49
N VAL A 434 7.43 31.56 0.43
CA VAL A 434 8.07 30.42 -0.21
C VAL A 434 7.98 30.52 -1.73
N ARG A 435 9.10 30.29 -2.39
CA ARG A 435 9.21 30.20 -3.85
C ARG A 435 10.21 29.09 -4.20
N ASN A 436 9.79 27.84 -4.00
CA ASN A 436 10.63 26.67 -4.27
C ASN A 436 10.39 26.12 -5.67
N LEU A 437 11.46 25.61 -6.25
CA LEU A 437 11.44 24.92 -7.53
C LEU A 437 12.32 23.67 -7.44
N LEU A 438 11.75 22.51 -7.71
CA LEU A 438 12.46 21.25 -7.82
C LEU A 438 12.22 20.63 -9.20
N GLN A 439 13.29 20.29 -9.89
CA GLN A 439 13.23 19.51 -11.12
C GLN A 439 14.00 18.22 -10.93
N THR A 440 13.34 17.10 -11.22
CA THR A 440 13.96 15.78 -11.13
C THR A 440 13.85 15.07 -12.47
N ARG A 441 14.95 14.46 -12.90
CA ARG A 441 14.99 13.58 -14.08
C ARG A 441 15.68 12.28 -13.70
N VAL A 442 15.04 11.16 -14.01
CA VAL A 442 15.60 9.83 -13.75
C VAL A 442 15.52 9.01 -15.02
N ALA A 443 16.61 8.36 -15.41
CA ALA A 443 16.66 7.44 -16.53
C ALA A 443 17.17 6.07 -16.05
N ASN A 444 16.50 4.99 -16.45
CA ASN A 444 16.86 3.63 -16.07
C ASN A 444 17.02 2.74 -17.30
N ILE A 445 18.03 1.88 -17.24
CA ILE A 445 18.21 0.74 -18.15
C ILE A 445 18.34 -0.49 -17.25
N GLU A 446 17.47 -1.49 -17.43
CA GLU A 446 17.49 -2.71 -16.64
C GLU A 446 17.37 -3.93 -17.56
N TYR A 447 18.20 -4.93 -17.31
CA TYR A 447 18.12 -6.25 -17.88
C TYR A 447 17.74 -7.25 -16.81
N LYS A 448 16.69 -8.05 -17.03
CA LYS A 448 16.23 -9.13 -16.14
C LYS A 448 16.24 -10.45 -16.91
N GLY A 449 16.56 -11.52 -16.21
CA GLY A 449 16.43 -12.87 -16.75
C GLY A 449 15.95 -13.84 -15.69
N GLY A 450 15.41 -14.95 -16.14
CA GLY A 450 15.05 -16.06 -15.28
C GLY A 450 15.08 -17.37 -16.05
N LEU A 451 15.60 -18.41 -15.39
CA LEU A 451 15.76 -19.77 -15.91
C LEU A 451 15.16 -20.77 -14.94
N GLU A 452 14.19 -21.53 -15.39
CA GLU A 452 13.65 -22.66 -14.62
C GLU A 452 14.41 -23.94 -14.98
N ILE A 453 14.97 -24.60 -13.98
CA ILE A 453 15.71 -25.86 -14.13
C ILE A 453 14.92 -26.95 -13.41
N GLN A 454 14.38 -27.88 -14.17
CA GLN A 454 13.75 -29.06 -13.61
C GLN A 454 14.82 -30.03 -13.10
N MET A 455 14.86 -30.30 -11.79
CA MET A 455 15.89 -31.09 -11.15
C MET A 455 15.58 -32.62 -11.19
N THR A 456 14.27 -32.97 -11.25
CA THR A 456 13.81 -34.37 -11.27
C THR A 456 12.88 -34.58 -12.45
N GLU A 457 12.88 -35.78 -13.02
CA GLU A 457 12.05 -36.14 -14.19
C GLU A 457 10.53 -36.08 -13.86
N ASP A 458 10.16 -36.35 -12.62
CA ASP A 458 8.78 -36.32 -12.14
C ASP A 458 8.28 -34.90 -11.83
N GLY A 459 9.13 -33.86 -12.01
CA GLY A 459 8.77 -32.48 -11.72
C GLY A 459 8.59 -32.16 -10.21
N SER A 460 8.99 -33.08 -9.34
CA SER A 460 8.88 -32.89 -7.90
C SER A 460 9.85 -31.85 -7.32
N SER A 461 10.87 -31.51 -8.06
CA SER A 461 11.91 -30.56 -7.65
C SER A 461 12.33 -29.69 -8.83
N ASN A 462 12.30 -28.37 -8.61
CA ASN A 462 12.77 -27.39 -9.58
C ASN A 462 13.54 -26.25 -8.90
N ASN A 463 14.48 -25.66 -9.61
CA ASN A 463 15.15 -24.42 -9.27
C ASN A 463 14.71 -23.33 -10.24
N PHE A 464 14.45 -22.15 -9.72
CA PHE A 464 14.18 -20.97 -10.52
C PHE A 464 15.24 -19.90 -10.22
N LEU A 465 16.20 -19.79 -11.15
CA LEU A 465 17.26 -18.79 -11.11
C LEU A 465 16.77 -17.49 -11.72
N GLN A 466 16.98 -16.38 -11.01
CA GLN A 466 16.63 -15.04 -11.46
C GLN A 466 17.82 -14.10 -11.27
N TRP A 467 17.98 -13.16 -12.19
CA TRP A 467 19.02 -12.14 -12.12
C TRP A 467 18.55 -10.83 -12.74
N SER A 468 19.18 -9.73 -12.33
CA SER A 468 19.00 -8.41 -12.93
C SER A 468 20.27 -7.59 -12.82
N LEU A 469 20.44 -6.68 -13.77
CA LEU A 469 21.40 -5.60 -13.74
C LEU A 469 20.68 -4.32 -14.15
N LYS A 470 20.74 -3.29 -13.30
CA LYS A 470 20.09 -1.99 -13.50
C LYS A 470 21.10 -0.87 -13.38
N TYR A 471 21.13 -0.01 -14.36
CA TYR A 471 21.81 1.30 -14.31
C TYR A 471 20.75 2.40 -14.22
N GLN A 472 20.93 3.32 -13.29
CA GLN A 472 20.08 4.49 -13.06
C GLN A 472 20.94 5.74 -13.10
N PHE A 473 20.51 6.71 -13.90
CA PHE A 473 21.03 8.08 -13.89
C PHE A 473 19.97 9.00 -13.31
N GLU A 474 20.38 9.92 -12.43
CA GLU A 474 19.51 10.87 -11.76
C GLU A 474 20.12 12.27 -11.86
N SER A 475 19.31 13.25 -12.25
CA SER A 475 19.68 14.67 -12.30
C SER A 475 18.60 15.47 -11.58
N ILE A 476 19.00 16.24 -10.58
CA ILE A 476 18.11 17.04 -9.73
C ILE A 476 18.65 18.47 -9.69
N TYR A 477 17.74 19.41 -9.93
CA TYR A 477 17.95 20.83 -9.72
C TYR A 477 16.94 21.33 -8.68
N ASP A 478 17.41 21.90 -7.57
CA ASP A 478 16.62 22.38 -6.45
C ASP A 478 16.98 23.82 -6.10
N ARG A 479 16.01 24.69 -6.19
CA ARG A 479 16.12 26.09 -5.77
C ARG A 479 15.13 26.38 -4.67
N ILE A 480 15.64 26.69 -3.50
CA ILE A 480 14.87 27.04 -2.32
C ILE A 480 14.99 28.54 -2.09
N ASN A 481 13.86 29.18 -1.85
CA ASN A 481 13.79 30.57 -1.44
C ASN A 481 12.61 30.73 -0.47
N GLU A 482 12.93 30.54 0.80
CA GLU A 482 11.96 30.60 1.90
C GLU A 482 12.43 31.61 2.94
N TRP A 483 11.49 32.35 3.49
CA TRP A 483 11.74 33.11 4.71
C TRP A 483 10.46 33.19 5.55
N GLU A 484 10.67 33.41 6.84
CA GLU A 484 9.60 33.59 7.80
C GLU A 484 9.91 34.80 8.69
N ARG A 485 8.92 35.64 8.84
CA ARG A 485 8.91 36.72 9.84
C ARG A 485 7.86 36.42 10.88
N ILE A 486 8.24 36.49 12.13
CA ILE A 486 7.36 36.34 13.26
C ILE A 486 7.43 37.63 14.07
N ASP A 487 6.29 38.24 14.31
CA ASP A 487 6.13 39.39 15.15
C ASP A 487 5.08 39.07 16.20
N SER A 488 5.46 39.15 17.48
CA SER A 488 4.60 38.85 18.61
C SER A 488 4.49 40.07 19.51
N ALA A 489 3.27 40.55 19.74
CA ALA A 489 2.98 41.71 20.57
C ALA A 489 3.77 42.97 20.20
N GLY A 490 4.05 43.15 18.91
CA GLY A 490 4.79 44.33 18.42
C GLY A 490 6.31 44.16 18.42
N TYR A 491 6.82 42.97 18.72
CA TYR A 491 8.27 42.67 18.68
C TYR A 491 8.57 41.59 17.67
N SER A 492 9.55 41.82 16.78
CA SER A 492 10.01 40.81 15.86
C SER A 492 10.80 39.71 16.59
N LEU A 493 10.73 38.47 16.08
CA LEU A 493 11.50 37.35 16.61
C LEU A 493 12.46 36.84 15.52
N PRO A 494 13.80 36.85 15.75
CA PRO A 494 14.51 37.33 16.96
C PRO A 494 14.35 38.82 17.15
N TYR A 495 14.39 39.28 18.42
CA TYR A 495 14.20 40.69 18.74
C TYR A 495 15.43 41.51 18.31
N SER A 496 15.15 42.64 17.65
CA SER A 496 16.12 43.70 17.36
C SER A 496 15.46 45.06 17.61
N ALA A 497 16.17 45.97 18.26
CA ALA A 497 15.63 47.30 18.53
C ALA A 497 15.63 48.21 17.29
N ASP A 498 16.53 47.97 16.36
CA ASP A 498 16.84 48.89 15.25
C ASP A 498 16.39 48.37 13.89
N GLU A 499 16.24 47.05 13.70
CA GLU A 499 15.93 46.44 12.44
C GLU A 499 14.93 45.28 12.57
N LEU A 500 14.06 45.12 11.56
CA LEU A 500 13.20 43.95 11.43
C LEU A 500 14.04 42.75 10.98
N GLN A 501 14.16 41.75 11.86
CA GLN A 501 14.88 40.51 11.54
C GLN A 501 13.92 39.41 11.13
N LEU A 502 14.36 38.56 10.19
CA LEU A 502 13.63 37.37 9.82
C LEU A 502 13.92 36.26 10.83
N SER A 503 12.87 35.57 11.24
CA SER A 503 12.95 34.42 12.15
C SER A 503 13.68 33.24 11.50
N GLN A 504 13.48 33.06 10.20
CA GLN A 504 14.11 32.01 9.40
C GLN A 504 14.33 32.49 7.97
N VAL A 505 15.50 32.16 7.42
CA VAL A 505 15.83 32.36 6.01
C VAL A 505 16.49 31.11 5.49
N LEU A 506 15.93 30.57 4.41
CA LEU A 506 16.54 29.45 3.70
C LEU A 506 16.58 29.81 2.21
N LYS A 507 17.79 30.08 1.73
CA LYS A 507 18.01 30.43 0.31
C LYS A 507 19.20 29.64 -0.22
N THR A 508 18.88 28.61 -1.03
CA THR A 508 19.90 27.70 -1.57
C THR A 508 19.56 27.33 -3.00
N GLU A 509 20.59 26.98 -3.74
CA GLU A 509 20.50 26.42 -5.09
C GLU A 509 21.43 25.22 -5.15
N ASN A 510 20.87 24.05 -5.42
CA ASN A 510 21.57 22.78 -5.41
C ASN A 510 21.40 22.07 -6.74
N GLU A 511 22.47 21.48 -7.25
CA GLU A 511 22.45 20.61 -8.41
C GLU A 511 23.10 19.28 -8.06
N LEU A 512 22.40 18.16 -8.34
CA LEU A 512 22.87 16.82 -8.08
C LEU A 512 22.77 15.99 -9.36
N ASN A 513 23.94 15.48 -9.81
CA ASN A 513 24.00 14.49 -10.88
C ASN A 513 24.61 13.21 -10.32
N SER A 514 23.88 12.10 -10.38
CA SER A 514 24.30 10.84 -9.78
C SER A 514 24.01 9.64 -10.66
N SER A 515 24.77 8.58 -10.42
CA SER A 515 24.54 7.26 -11.04
C SER A 515 24.51 6.17 -9.99
N ARG A 516 23.62 5.20 -10.21
CA ARG A 516 23.52 4.00 -9.38
C ARG A 516 23.61 2.77 -10.27
N LEU A 517 24.42 1.81 -9.86
CA LEU A 517 24.49 0.48 -10.46
C LEU A 517 23.97 -0.51 -9.45
N SER A 518 22.91 -1.23 -9.79
CA SER A 518 22.32 -2.24 -8.90
C SER A 518 22.04 -3.52 -9.65
N GLY A 519 22.00 -4.64 -8.93
CA GLY A 519 21.66 -5.91 -9.51
C GLY A 519 21.36 -6.94 -8.44
N TYR A 520 20.75 -8.05 -8.85
CA TYR A 520 20.50 -9.16 -7.95
C TYR A 520 20.70 -10.49 -8.64
N PHE A 521 20.98 -11.49 -7.83
CA PHE A 521 20.93 -12.89 -8.19
C PHE A 521 20.14 -13.65 -7.13
N GLN A 522 19.18 -14.47 -7.57
CA GLN A 522 18.29 -15.20 -6.68
C GLN A 522 18.06 -16.60 -7.22
N ASP A 523 18.12 -17.60 -6.34
CA ASP A 523 17.66 -18.96 -6.60
C ASP A 523 16.45 -19.28 -5.73
N THR A 524 15.44 -19.88 -6.33
CA THR A 524 14.24 -20.35 -5.65
C THR A 524 14.10 -21.85 -5.89
N TYR A 525 14.49 -22.62 -4.89
CA TYR A 525 14.33 -24.07 -4.87
C TYR A 525 12.93 -24.43 -4.41
N THR A 526 12.19 -25.17 -5.22
CA THR A 526 10.88 -25.71 -4.88
C THR A 526 10.95 -27.23 -4.88
N TYR A 527 10.56 -27.84 -3.77
CA TYR A 527 10.42 -29.27 -3.62
C TYR A 527 8.99 -29.62 -3.23
N ARG A 528 8.39 -30.50 -4.02
CA ARG A 528 7.00 -30.94 -3.81
C ARG A 528 6.90 -32.46 -3.83
N LYS A 529 6.54 -33.05 -2.72
CA LYS A 529 6.19 -34.47 -2.61
C LYS A 529 4.67 -34.59 -2.51
N ALA A 530 4.04 -35.08 -3.57
CA ALA A 530 2.61 -35.23 -3.65
C ALA A 530 2.03 -35.92 -2.39
N GLY A 531 0.96 -35.35 -1.80
CA GLY A 531 0.31 -35.86 -0.61
C GLY A 531 1.12 -35.79 0.69
N LYS A 532 2.33 -35.23 0.70
CA LYS A 532 3.17 -35.13 1.90
C LYS A 532 3.55 -33.71 2.27
N ARG A 533 4.25 -32.98 1.39
CA ARG A 533 4.76 -31.64 1.70
C ARG A 533 5.14 -30.85 0.46
N GLU A 534 5.07 -29.55 0.57
CA GLU A 534 5.68 -28.59 -0.33
C GLU A 534 6.64 -27.69 0.46
N LEU A 535 7.84 -27.50 -0.06
CA LEU A 535 8.88 -26.66 0.49
C LEU A 535 9.35 -25.70 -0.60
N ARG A 536 9.45 -24.43 -0.28
CA ARG A 536 10.06 -23.41 -1.15
C ARG A 536 11.11 -22.67 -0.33
N LEU A 537 12.34 -22.69 -0.84
CA LEU A 537 13.47 -21.95 -0.28
C LEU A 537 13.94 -20.94 -1.33
N SER A 538 13.80 -19.65 -1.04
CA SER A 538 14.33 -18.56 -1.87
C SER A 538 15.55 -17.96 -1.19
N MET A 539 16.67 -17.92 -1.89
CA MET A 539 17.92 -17.30 -1.44
C MET A 539 18.38 -16.31 -2.50
N GLY A 540 18.67 -15.11 -2.09
CA GLY A 540 19.09 -14.09 -3.03
C GLY A 540 20.07 -13.10 -2.43
N LEU A 541 20.90 -12.55 -3.30
CA LEU A 541 21.84 -11.47 -2.99
C LEU A 541 21.56 -10.30 -3.92
N ARG A 542 21.42 -9.12 -3.33
CA ARG A 542 21.32 -7.86 -4.06
C ARG A 542 22.51 -6.98 -3.74
N ALA A 543 23.03 -6.29 -4.76
CA ALA A 543 24.10 -5.32 -4.62
C ALA A 543 23.67 -3.97 -5.20
N ASN A 544 24.17 -2.88 -4.61
CA ASN A 544 23.96 -1.52 -5.09
C ASN A 544 25.23 -0.69 -4.88
N TYR A 545 25.60 0.10 -5.88
CA TYR A 545 26.69 1.05 -5.80
C TYR A 545 26.19 2.43 -6.21
N TRP A 546 26.47 3.43 -5.38
CA TRP A 546 26.11 4.82 -5.65
C TRP A 546 27.37 5.69 -5.82
N THR A 547 27.40 6.49 -6.88
CA THR A 547 28.60 7.26 -7.26
C THR A 547 28.86 8.47 -6.37
N ILE A 548 27.86 8.98 -5.65
CA ILE A 548 28.01 10.19 -4.81
C ILE A 548 28.88 9.88 -3.59
N ASN A 549 28.39 9.02 -2.69
CA ASN A 549 29.12 8.64 -1.47
C ASN A 549 30.06 7.43 -1.66
N LYS A 550 30.11 6.84 -2.88
CA LYS A 550 30.90 5.67 -3.24
C LYS A 550 30.59 4.43 -2.36
N GLU A 551 29.44 4.38 -1.75
CA GLU A 551 29.03 3.28 -0.89
C GLU A 551 28.64 2.06 -1.74
N PHE A 552 29.17 0.88 -1.35
CA PHE A 552 28.83 -0.39 -1.94
C PHE A 552 28.04 -1.22 -0.94
N LEU A 553 26.81 -1.59 -1.29
CA LEU A 553 25.85 -2.21 -0.42
C LEU A 553 25.58 -3.66 -0.84
N PHE A 554 25.50 -4.57 0.14
CA PHE A 554 25.13 -5.96 -0.04
C PHE A 554 23.92 -6.33 0.80
N SER A 555 22.93 -6.97 0.19
CA SER A 555 21.62 -7.23 0.76
C SER A 555 21.24 -8.72 0.58
N PRO A 556 21.82 -9.64 1.38
CA PRO A 556 21.43 -11.05 1.37
C PRO A 556 20.05 -11.24 2.01
N ARG A 557 19.20 -12.06 1.38
CA ARG A 557 17.84 -12.35 1.81
C ARG A 557 17.51 -13.82 1.63
N VAL A 558 16.81 -14.39 2.60
CA VAL A 558 16.39 -15.79 2.60
C VAL A 558 14.94 -15.89 3.05
N GLN A 559 14.16 -16.69 2.32
CA GLN A 559 12.79 -17.05 2.69
C GLN A 559 12.60 -18.54 2.66
N LEU A 560 11.91 -19.08 3.64
CA LEU A 560 11.52 -20.48 3.73
C LEU A 560 10.01 -20.56 3.89
N LEU A 561 9.36 -21.25 2.98
CA LEU A 561 7.94 -21.52 2.99
C LEU A 561 7.74 -23.04 3.08
N TYR A 562 6.93 -23.48 4.01
CA TYR A 562 6.64 -24.89 4.23
C TYR A 562 5.15 -25.14 4.32
N LYS A 563 4.64 -26.05 3.50
CA LYS A 563 3.24 -26.47 3.49
C LYS A 563 3.17 -28.00 3.61
N PRO A 564 2.66 -28.53 4.73
CA PRO A 564 2.34 -29.96 4.81
C PRO A 564 1.11 -30.26 3.96
N LEU A 565 1.15 -31.33 3.14
CA LEU A 565 0.11 -31.75 2.18
C LEU A 565 -0.47 -33.04 2.70
N GLY A 566 -0.67 -33.56 3.61
CA GLY A 566 -1.20 -34.88 4.07
C GLY A 566 -2.02 -34.76 5.33
N ILE A 567 -2.22 -33.52 5.78
CA ILE A 567 -3.00 -33.23 6.97
C ILE A 567 -4.36 -32.62 6.58
N LYS A 568 -5.36 -32.79 7.46
CA LYS A 568 -6.71 -32.23 7.23
C LYS A 568 -6.72 -30.70 7.20
N SER A 569 -5.74 -30.05 7.81
CA SER A 569 -5.64 -28.61 7.95
C SER A 569 -4.81 -28.03 6.81
N ASP A 570 -5.36 -27.07 6.08
CA ASP A 570 -4.64 -26.33 5.04
C ASP A 570 -3.84 -25.18 5.68
N ILE A 571 -2.65 -25.50 6.19
CA ILE A 571 -1.77 -24.56 6.87
C ILE A 571 -0.44 -24.44 6.13
N SER A 572 0.09 -23.22 6.02
CA SER A 572 1.44 -22.97 5.52
C SER A 572 2.22 -22.09 6.49
N TRP A 573 3.51 -22.39 6.66
CA TRP A 573 4.44 -21.68 7.53
C TRP A 573 5.41 -20.86 6.70
N LYS A 574 5.78 -19.70 7.23
CA LYS A 574 6.66 -18.73 6.56
C LYS A 574 7.75 -18.25 7.50
N LEU A 575 8.97 -18.21 7.02
CA LEU A 575 10.12 -17.61 7.69
C LEU A 575 10.86 -16.74 6.68
N ALA A 576 11.25 -15.54 7.07
CA ALA A 576 12.09 -14.68 6.23
C ALA A 576 13.13 -13.95 7.08
N PHE A 577 14.34 -13.88 6.55
CA PHE A 577 15.47 -13.17 7.13
C PHE A 577 16.20 -12.40 6.04
N GLY A 578 16.70 -11.22 6.35
CA GLY A 578 17.51 -10.51 5.37
C GLY A 578 17.95 -9.12 5.78
N TYR A 579 18.97 -8.67 5.10
CA TYR A 579 19.42 -7.28 5.09
C TYR A 579 18.62 -6.49 4.07
N TYR A 580 18.18 -5.31 4.48
CA TYR A 580 17.48 -4.34 3.63
C TYR A 580 18.20 -3.01 3.77
N MET A 581 18.55 -2.41 2.66
CA MET A 581 19.32 -1.18 2.61
C MET A 581 18.62 -0.20 1.70
N GLN A 582 18.52 1.04 2.14
CA GLN A 582 17.90 2.12 1.38
C GLN A 582 18.92 3.23 1.16
N PRO A 583 19.48 3.38 -0.06
CA PRO A 583 20.27 4.54 -0.41
C PRO A 583 19.48 5.83 -0.17
N PRO A 584 20.12 6.92 0.26
CA PRO A 584 19.45 8.19 0.47
C PRO A 584 18.73 8.68 -0.78
N PHE A 585 17.55 9.25 -0.61
CA PHE A 585 16.89 10.03 -1.64
C PHE A 585 17.15 11.52 -1.41
N TYR A 586 16.84 12.35 -2.41
CA TYR A 586 17.26 13.75 -2.44
C TYR A 586 16.90 14.54 -1.16
N ARG A 587 15.68 14.41 -0.62
CA ARG A 587 15.27 15.16 0.57
C ARG A 587 16.02 14.78 1.85
N GLU A 588 16.50 13.53 1.95
CA GLU A 588 17.32 13.09 3.08
C GLU A 588 18.73 13.71 3.04
N LEU A 589 19.26 14.00 1.83
CA LEU A 589 20.55 14.66 1.69
C LEU A 589 20.54 16.11 2.15
N ARG A 590 19.37 16.75 2.14
CA ARG A 590 19.22 18.17 2.43
C ARG A 590 19.14 18.39 3.94
N ARG A 591 20.14 19.07 4.48
CA ARG A 591 20.18 19.51 5.87
C ARG A 591 19.15 20.62 6.15
N PRO A 592 18.87 20.92 7.44
CA PRO A 592 18.01 22.04 7.82
C PRO A 592 18.48 23.42 7.33
N ASP A 593 19.79 23.61 7.12
CA ASP A 593 20.40 24.81 6.54
C ASP A 593 20.26 24.90 5.00
N GLY A 594 19.69 23.86 4.37
CA GLY A 594 19.47 23.75 2.94
C GLY A 594 20.67 23.24 2.12
N LEU A 595 21.81 23.03 2.75
CA LEU A 595 22.99 22.43 2.11
C LEU A 595 22.85 20.92 1.99
N MET A 596 23.47 20.34 0.98
CA MET A 596 23.47 18.89 0.77
C MET A 596 24.60 18.19 1.54
N ASN A 597 24.27 17.11 2.23
CA ASN A 597 25.23 16.17 2.78
C ASN A 597 25.46 15.01 1.79
N LEU A 598 26.56 15.10 1.02
CA LEU A 598 26.89 14.11 0.00
C LEU A 598 27.55 12.84 0.58
N ASP A 599 27.96 12.87 1.85
CA ASP A 599 28.59 11.75 2.56
C ASP A 599 27.56 10.90 3.30
N LEU A 600 26.26 11.22 3.17
CA LEU A 600 25.18 10.51 3.82
C LEU A 600 25.16 9.03 3.39
N LEU A 601 25.19 8.12 4.37
CA LEU A 601 25.18 6.68 4.14
C LEU A 601 23.75 6.16 3.95
N ALA A 602 23.63 5.00 3.31
CA ALA A 602 22.38 4.28 3.21
C ALA A 602 21.85 3.89 4.58
N GLN A 603 20.54 4.04 4.79
CA GLN A 603 19.86 3.49 5.95
C GLN A 603 19.80 1.96 5.83
N LYS A 604 19.96 1.26 6.93
CA LYS A 604 20.11 -0.20 6.96
C LYS A 604 19.15 -0.83 7.96
N SER A 605 18.64 -2.00 7.61
CA SER A 605 17.81 -2.80 8.51
C SER A 605 18.07 -4.30 8.34
N PHE A 606 17.91 -5.04 9.42
CA PHE A 606 17.84 -6.49 9.40
C PHE A 606 16.46 -6.94 9.85
N HIS A 607 15.80 -7.72 9.01
CA HIS A 607 14.45 -8.21 9.29
C HIS A 607 14.45 -9.67 9.71
N TYR A 608 13.65 -9.97 10.71
CA TYR A 608 13.23 -11.31 11.12
C TYR A 608 11.71 -11.35 11.01
N LEU A 609 11.19 -12.32 10.29
CA LEU A 609 9.77 -12.52 10.11
C LEU A 609 9.44 -14.00 10.23
N ALA A 610 8.39 -14.30 11.00
CA ALA A 610 7.83 -15.63 11.13
C ALA A 610 6.29 -15.53 11.10
N GLY A 611 5.65 -16.40 10.34
CA GLY A 611 4.20 -16.38 10.24
C GLY A 611 3.61 -17.68 9.72
N PHE A 612 2.29 -17.70 9.69
CA PHE A 612 1.53 -18.78 9.08
C PHE A 612 0.29 -18.25 8.37
N SER A 613 -0.21 -19.04 7.43
CA SER A 613 -1.56 -18.87 6.88
C SER A 613 -2.34 -20.17 7.01
N TYR A 614 -3.60 -20.07 7.40
CA TYR A 614 -4.50 -21.19 7.62
C TYR A 614 -5.81 -20.96 6.89
N ASP A 615 -6.08 -21.84 5.91
CA ASP A 615 -7.34 -21.86 5.17
C ASP A 615 -8.28 -22.87 5.82
N PHE A 616 -9.51 -22.44 6.16
CA PHE A 616 -10.51 -23.26 6.82
C PHE A 616 -11.91 -22.94 6.32
N TYR A 617 -12.84 -23.81 6.62
CA TYR A 617 -14.24 -23.68 6.18
C TYR A 617 -15.16 -23.59 7.39
N LEU A 618 -16.11 -22.65 7.35
CA LEU A 618 -17.18 -22.49 8.34
C LEU A 618 -18.55 -22.76 7.69
N GLY A 619 -19.48 -23.28 8.48
CA GLY A 619 -20.83 -23.62 8.03
C GLY A 619 -21.04 -25.13 7.83
N LYS A 620 -22.21 -25.66 8.23
CA LYS A 620 -22.53 -27.09 8.12
C LYS A 620 -23.12 -27.43 6.74
N ASP A 621 -24.04 -26.61 6.26
CA ASP A 621 -24.83 -26.92 5.05
C ASP A 621 -24.26 -26.27 3.79
N ASN A 622 -23.60 -25.11 3.92
CA ASN A 622 -22.93 -24.41 2.81
C ASN A 622 -21.62 -23.81 3.33
N PRO A 623 -20.53 -24.61 3.42
CA PRO A 623 -19.31 -24.16 4.03
C PRO A 623 -18.63 -23.08 3.18
N THR A 624 -18.40 -21.91 3.78
CA THR A 624 -17.67 -20.80 3.19
C THR A 624 -16.20 -20.83 3.58
N LYS A 625 -15.33 -20.41 2.67
CA LYS A 625 -13.87 -20.41 2.87
C LYS A 625 -13.43 -19.18 3.64
N PHE A 626 -12.61 -19.41 4.68
CA PHE A 626 -11.91 -18.38 5.45
C PHE A 626 -10.40 -18.59 5.39
N LYS A 627 -9.67 -17.50 5.49
CA LYS A 627 -8.21 -17.50 5.57
C LYS A 627 -7.75 -16.64 6.72
N LEU A 628 -7.00 -17.24 7.64
CA LEU A 628 -6.31 -16.56 8.74
C LEU A 628 -4.83 -16.46 8.42
N ILE A 629 -4.28 -15.26 8.48
CA ILE A 629 -2.84 -15.01 8.34
C ILE A 629 -2.38 -14.34 9.63
N ALA A 630 -1.28 -14.82 10.21
CA ALA A 630 -0.62 -14.14 11.32
C ALA A 630 0.88 -14.10 11.09
N GLU A 631 1.49 -12.92 11.29
CA GLU A 631 2.92 -12.70 11.09
C GLU A 631 3.50 -11.85 12.24
N GLY A 632 4.48 -12.42 12.96
CA GLY A 632 5.32 -11.71 13.91
C GLY A 632 6.62 -11.26 13.24
N TYR A 633 7.09 -10.06 13.59
CA TYR A 633 8.30 -9.52 13.02
C TYR A 633 9.12 -8.71 14.01
N TYR A 634 10.42 -8.65 13.74
CA TYR A 634 11.39 -7.79 14.41
C TYR A 634 12.32 -7.20 13.34
N LYS A 635 12.54 -5.88 13.39
CA LYS A 635 13.49 -5.16 12.54
C LYS A 635 14.50 -4.46 13.44
N ASN A 636 15.77 -4.65 13.19
CA ASN A 636 16.84 -3.86 13.77
C ASN A 636 17.29 -2.81 12.75
N LEU A 637 17.40 -1.55 13.17
CA LEU A 637 17.62 -0.40 12.30
C LEU A 637 18.89 0.34 12.74
N TRP A 638 19.72 0.73 11.76
CA TRP A 638 20.91 1.56 12.01
C TRP A 638 21.22 2.45 10.82
N ASP A 639 22.11 3.41 11.05
CA ASP A 639 22.44 4.49 10.12
C ASP A 639 21.19 5.27 9.65
N LEU A 640 20.19 5.41 10.55
CA LEU A 640 18.95 6.11 10.24
C LEU A 640 19.17 7.61 10.11
N VAL A 641 18.47 8.22 9.16
CA VAL A 641 18.25 9.66 9.08
C VAL A 641 17.00 9.98 9.87
N SER A 642 17.13 10.62 11.03
CA SER A 642 15.97 10.98 11.81
C SER A 642 15.15 12.08 11.11
N TYR A 643 13.85 12.10 11.37
CA TYR A 643 12.95 13.12 10.84
C TYR A 643 11.95 13.58 11.89
N GLU A 644 11.44 14.78 11.69
CA GLU A 644 10.35 15.36 12.49
C GLU A 644 9.14 15.63 11.60
N VAL A 645 7.96 15.58 12.23
CA VAL A 645 6.70 15.91 11.55
C VAL A 645 6.18 17.21 12.14
N GLU A 646 6.25 18.29 11.35
CA GLU A 646 5.68 19.59 11.67
C GLU A 646 4.33 19.74 10.96
N ASN A 647 3.25 19.65 11.67
CA ASN A 647 1.91 19.49 11.11
C ASN A 647 1.86 18.25 10.21
N VAL A 648 1.93 18.43 8.90
CA VAL A 648 1.97 17.35 7.89
C VAL A 648 3.28 17.34 7.09
N ARG A 649 4.22 18.25 7.37
CA ARG A 649 5.50 18.37 6.68
C ARG A 649 6.56 17.53 7.38
N ILE A 650 7.29 16.71 6.62
CA ILE A 650 8.41 15.92 7.12
C ILE A 650 9.71 16.70 6.88
N ARG A 651 10.49 16.89 7.95
CA ARG A 651 11.83 17.47 7.93
C ARG A 651 12.86 16.44 8.33
N TYR A 652 13.80 16.15 7.45
CA TYR A 652 14.89 15.22 7.68
C TYR A 652 16.09 15.93 8.30
N ALA A 653 16.83 15.22 9.16
CA ALA A 653 18.04 15.76 9.79
C ALA A 653 19.22 15.94 8.82
N GLY A 654 19.23 15.23 7.69
CA GLY A 654 20.32 15.25 6.74
C GLY A 654 21.61 14.57 7.21
N GLU A 655 21.52 13.74 8.25
CA GLU A 655 22.65 13.04 8.87
C GLU A 655 22.22 11.65 9.36
N ASN A 656 23.13 10.66 9.34
CA ASN A 656 22.90 9.33 9.93
C ASN A 656 23.03 9.40 11.45
N ASN A 657 22.07 10.02 12.08
CA ASN A 657 22.12 10.39 13.49
C ASN A 657 21.30 9.50 14.42
N ALA A 658 20.72 8.42 13.90
CA ALA A 658 19.86 7.55 14.70
C ALA A 658 20.04 6.06 14.42
N SER A 659 19.65 5.25 15.39
CA SER A 659 19.45 3.80 15.32
C SER A 659 18.14 3.44 15.98
N GLY A 660 17.63 2.22 15.78
CA GLY A 660 16.36 1.85 16.39
C GLY A 660 15.93 0.42 16.17
N TYR A 661 14.69 0.13 16.54
CA TYR A 661 14.06 -1.15 16.29
C TYR A 661 12.56 -1.02 16.07
N VAL A 662 12.02 -1.99 15.37
CA VAL A 662 10.57 -2.16 15.22
C VAL A 662 10.21 -3.60 15.51
N THR A 663 9.16 -3.81 16.30
CA THR A 663 8.61 -5.13 16.56
C THR A 663 7.09 -5.09 16.50
N GLY A 664 6.48 -6.19 16.06
CA GLY A 664 5.02 -6.24 15.96
C GLY A 664 4.45 -7.59 15.60
N LEU A 665 3.13 -7.63 15.62
CA LEU A 665 2.31 -8.78 15.26
C LEU A 665 1.14 -8.29 14.42
N ASP A 666 1.01 -8.85 13.22
CA ASP A 666 -0.11 -8.58 12.32
C ASP A 666 -0.97 -9.82 12.20
N VAL A 667 -2.28 -9.64 12.25
CA VAL A 667 -3.29 -10.70 12.07
C VAL A 667 -4.32 -10.25 11.05
N ARG A 668 -4.59 -11.09 10.07
CA ARG A 668 -5.64 -10.89 9.07
C ARG A 668 -6.56 -12.07 8.99
N LEU A 669 -7.86 -11.80 9.04
CA LEU A 669 -8.92 -12.76 8.74
C LEU A 669 -9.69 -12.26 7.53
N ASN A 670 -9.74 -13.06 6.47
CA ASN A 670 -10.59 -12.77 5.31
C ASN A 670 -11.44 -13.98 4.96
N GLY A 671 -12.62 -13.75 4.40
CA GLY A 671 -13.52 -14.79 3.95
C GLY A 671 -14.92 -14.28 3.66
N GLU A 672 -15.75 -15.17 3.21
CA GLU A 672 -17.17 -14.91 2.93
C GLU A 672 -18.00 -15.06 4.21
N PHE A 673 -18.13 -13.98 4.99
CA PHE A 673 -19.07 -13.95 6.14
C PHE A 673 -20.52 -13.99 5.67
N VAL A 674 -20.76 -13.50 4.46
CA VAL A 674 -22.00 -13.63 3.70
C VAL A 674 -21.68 -14.29 2.37
N ASN A 675 -22.46 -15.26 1.92
CA ASN A 675 -22.22 -15.98 0.67
C ASN A 675 -22.08 -15.02 -0.53
N GLY A 676 -20.96 -15.10 -1.23
CA GLY A 676 -20.66 -14.25 -2.39
C GLY A 676 -20.18 -12.83 -2.04
N ALA A 677 -19.98 -12.53 -0.73
CA ALA A 677 -19.49 -11.24 -0.24
C ALA A 677 -18.27 -11.43 0.65
N GLU A 678 -17.08 -11.21 0.10
CA GLU A 678 -15.82 -11.32 0.84
C GLU A 678 -15.61 -10.11 1.74
N SER A 679 -15.19 -10.35 2.98
CA SER A 679 -14.92 -9.33 4.00
C SER A 679 -13.57 -9.57 4.66
N TRP A 680 -12.98 -8.51 5.21
CA TRP A 680 -11.62 -8.54 5.80
C TRP A 680 -11.57 -7.86 7.15
N ILE A 681 -10.76 -8.42 8.04
CA ILE A 681 -10.40 -7.84 9.33
C ILE A 681 -8.87 -7.89 9.43
N ASN A 682 -8.23 -6.73 9.55
CA ASN A 682 -6.80 -6.58 9.78
C ASN A 682 -6.57 -5.96 11.15
N LEU A 683 -5.76 -6.61 11.97
CA LEU A 683 -5.35 -6.12 13.29
C LEU A 683 -3.83 -6.15 13.37
N SER A 684 -3.23 -5.02 13.75
CA SER A 684 -1.78 -4.90 13.89
C SER A 684 -1.41 -4.30 15.24
N PHE A 685 -0.41 -4.88 15.88
CA PHE A 685 0.27 -4.37 17.06
C PHE A 685 1.69 -4.01 16.69
N LEU A 686 2.10 -2.78 16.99
CA LEU A 686 3.39 -2.23 16.58
C LEU A 686 4.04 -1.48 17.72
N ARG A 687 5.38 -1.61 17.82
CA ARG A 687 6.23 -0.74 18.63
C ARG A 687 7.45 -0.36 17.81
N ALA A 688 7.59 0.93 17.49
CA ALA A 688 8.71 1.49 16.74
C ALA A 688 9.47 2.51 17.62
N ARG A 689 10.75 2.27 17.84
CA ARG A 689 11.60 3.08 18.71
C ARG A 689 12.86 3.50 17.97
N GLU A 690 13.35 4.68 18.34
CA GLU A 690 14.63 5.19 17.84
C GLU A 690 15.47 5.76 18.99
N ARG A 691 16.79 5.75 18.80
CA ARG A 691 17.79 6.35 19.67
C ARG A 691 18.60 7.32 18.84
N LEU A 692 18.63 8.56 19.27
CA LEU A 692 19.46 9.58 18.63
C LEU A 692 20.89 9.49 19.15
N ASN A 693 21.86 9.51 18.23
CA ASN A 693 23.28 9.41 18.56
C ASN A 693 23.75 10.70 19.24
N GLY A 694 24.43 10.56 20.39
CA GLY A 694 24.95 11.71 21.11
C GLY A 694 23.92 12.55 21.87
N ILE A 695 22.65 12.15 21.91
CA ILE A 695 21.58 12.82 22.65
C ILE A 695 21.09 11.88 23.75
N GLU A 696 21.17 12.32 25.00
CA GLU A 696 20.56 11.65 26.14
C GLU A 696 19.27 12.39 26.51
N HIS A 697 18.15 11.69 26.43
CA HIS A 697 16.86 12.18 26.90
C HIS A 697 16.70 11.84 28.37
N LEU A 698 16.37 12.82 29.18
CA LEU A 698 16.16 12.66 30.60
C LEU A 698 14.68 12.86 30.93
N GLU A 699 14.11 11.93 31.67
CA GLU A 699 12.75 12.03 32.22
C GLU A 699 12.81 12.17 33.73
N ARG A 700 12.07 13.14 34.26
CA ARG A 700 11.95 13.36 35.70
C ARG A 700 10.46 13.40 36.07
N GLU A 701 10.10 12.55 37.01
CA GLU A 701 8.77 12.58 37.57
C GLU A 701 8.57 13.83 38.44
N VAL A 702 7.35 14.37 38.44
CA VAL A 702 7.01 15.53 39.24
C VAL A 702 7.18 15.20 40.72
N GLY A 703 8.05 15.98 41.42
CA GLY A 703 8.39 15.76 42.82
C GLY A 703 9.58 14.85 43.07
N ASN A 704 10.19 14.27 42.03
CA ASN A 704 11.42 13.47 42.14
C ASN A 704 12.65 14.33 41.79
N THR A 705 13.75 14.21 42.51
CA THR A 705 15.04 14.87 42.21
C THR A 705 15.84 14.11 41.17
N ASP A 706 15.61 12.82 41.03
CA ASP A 706 16.41 11.95 40.20
C ASP A 706 15.79 11.88 38.80
N ALA A 707 16.61 12.08 37.76
CA ALA A 707 16.23 11.92 36.36
C ALA A 707 16.61 10.53 35.88
N THR A 708 15.71 9.89 35.15
CA THR A 708 15.94 8.62 34.48
C THR A 708 16.32 8.85 33.02
N VAL A 709 17.31 8.09 32.51
CA VAL A 709 17.69 8.19 31.10
C VAL A 709 16.69 7.40 30.23
N VAL A 710 16.03 8.10 29.30
CA VAL A 710 15.16 7.52 28.27
C VAL A 710 16.01 7.25 27.04
N LYS A 711 16.46 6.02 26.85
CA LYS A 711 17.35 5.64 25.74
C LYS A 711 16.63 5.56 24.41
N ASP A 712 15.40 5.07 24.38
CA ASP A 712 14.65 4.76 23.18
C ASP A 712 13.35 5.56 23.17
N VAL A 713 13.24 6.54 22.27
CA VAL A 713 12.05 7.39 22.10
C VAL A 713 11.14 6.85 20.99
N PRO A 714 9.83 7.17 20.99
CA PRO A 714 8.95 6.77 19.89
C PRO A 714 9.40 7.36 18.56
N ARG A 715 9.44 6.54 17.49
CA ARG A 715 9.55 7.06 16.14
C ARG A 715 8.25 7.78 15.74
N PRO A 716 8.29 8.78 14.83
CA PRO A 716 7.07 9.47 14.38
C PRO A 716 5.99 8.54 13.80
N SER A 717 6.38 7.35 13.32
CA SER A 717 5.51 6.30 12.77
C SER A 717 5.02 5.27 13.80
N ASP A 718 5.29 5.46 15.11
CA ASP A 718 4.95 4.50 16.18
C ASP A 718 3.45 4.51 16.49
N GLN A 719 2.65 3.77 15.72
CA GLN A 719 1.22 3.59 15.93
C GLN A 719 0.95 2.23 16.57
N LEU A 720 0.69 2.20 17.89
CA LEU A 720 0.72 0.98 18.71
C LEU A 720 -0.30 -0.08 18.28
N VAL A 721 -1.50 0.34 17.91
CA VAL A 721 -2.58 -0.56 17.47
C VAL A 721 -3.27 0.03 16.28
N THR A 722 -3.47 -0.77 15.23
CA THR A 722 -4.32 -0.43 14.10
C THR A 722 -5.31 -1.56 13.83
N LEU A 723 -6.57 -1.21 13.60
CA LEU A 723 -7.63 -2.12 13.19
C LEU A 723 -8.30 -1.55 11.94
N ALA A 724 -8.36 -2.35 10.90
CA ALA A 724 -9.11 -2.04 9.69
C ALA A 724 -10.07 -3.18 9.38
N LEU A 725 -11.34 -2.87 9.25
CA LEU A 725 -12.40 -3.82 8.94
C LEU A 725 -13.10 -3.34 7.67
N PHE A 726 -13.24 -4.24 6.73
CA PHE A 726 -14.13 -4.10 5.60
C PHE A 726 -15.17 -5.20 5.65
N PHE A 727 -16.43 -4.83 5.64
CA PHE A 727 -17.55 -5.73 5.58
C PHE A 727 -18.46 -5.39 4.42
N GLN A 728 -18.88 -6.40 3.68
CA GLN A 728 -19.91 -6.22 2.65
C GLN A 728 -21.01 -7.26 2.79
N ASP A 729 -22.21 -6.86 2.40
CA ASP A 729 -23.41 -7.68 2.44
C ASP A 729 -24.35 -7.32 1.29
N TYR A 730 -25.24 -8.22 0.96
CA TYR A 730 -26.37 -8.02 0.05
C TYR A 730 -27.66 -7.80 0.83
N LEU A 731 -28.53 -6.96 0.29
CA LEU A 731 -29.87 -6.83 0.88
C LEU A 731 -30.60 -8.18 0.77
N PRO A 732 -31.21 -8.68 1.84
CA PRO A 732 -31.95 -9.95 1.80
C PRO A 732 -32.94 -10.02 0.65
N LYS A 733 -32.84 -11.04 -0.19
CA LYS A 733 -33.64 -11.27 -1.39
C LYS A 733 -33.40 -10.29 -2.56
N ASN A 734 -32.37 -9.45 -2.50
CA ASN A 734 -32.02 -8.53 -3.57
C ASN A 734 -30.51 -8.39 -3.78
N ASP A 735 -29.90 -9.28 -4.55
CA ASP A 735 -28.47 -9.30 -4.84
C ASP A 735 -27.99 -8.09 -5.65
N ASN A 736 -28.90 -7.26 -6.15
CA ASN A 736 -28.54 -6.03 -6.85
C ASN A 736 -28.20 -4.88 -5.90
N PHE A 737 -28.53 -5.01 -4.62
CA PHE A 737 -28.26 -4.01 -3.61
C PHE A 737 -27.18 -4.49 -2.66
N ARG A 738 -26.05 -3.81 -2.65
CA ARG A 738 -24.88 -4.10 -1.79
C ARG A 738 -24.68 -3.00 -0.77
N VAL A 739 -24.34 -3.41 0.44
CA VAL A 739 -23.91 -2.52 1.52
C VAL A 739 -22.43 -2.76 1.77
N HIS A 740 -21.67 -1.70 1.89
CA HIS A 740 -20.24 -1.72 2.21
C HIS A 740 -20.01 -0.91 3.49
N LEU A 741 -19.28 -1.47 4.43
CA LEU A 741 -18.87 -0.82 5.66
C LEU A 741 -17.34 -0.87 5.78
N ASN A 742 -16.72 0.29 5.88
CA ASN A 742 -15.31 0.42 6.24
C ASN A 742 -15.21 0.97 7.66
N PHE A 743 -14.46 0.30 8.51
CA PHE A 743 -14.09 0.80 9.82
C PHE A 743 -12.58 0.82 9.95
N THR A 744 -12.02 1.94 10.37
CA THR A 744 -10.59 2.10 10.65
C THR A 744 -10.43 2.71 12.03
N LEU A 745 -9.56 2.09 12.83
CA LEU A 745 -9.14 2.58 14.14
C LEU A 745 -7.61 2.53 14.22
N GLY A 746 -7.00 3.58 14.77
CA GLY A 746 -5.57 3.64 15.02
C GLY A 746 -5.29 4.43 16.30
N THR A 747 -4.37 3.96 17.13
CA THR A 747 -3.86 4.77 18.25
C THR A 747 -3.16 6.01 17.73
N GLY A 748 -3.16 7.09 18.52
CA GLY A 748 -2.56 8.36 18.12
C GLY A 748 -1.08 8.24 17.80
N LEU A 749 -0.66 8.93 16.74
CA LEU A 749 0.76 9.05 16.37
C LEU A 749 1.48 9.92 17.42
N PRO A 750 2.77 9.64 17.69
CA PRO A 750 3.55 10.43 18.62
C PRO A 750 3.90 11.81 18.03
N TYR A 751 3.99 12.82 18.90
CA TYR A 751 4.47 14.15 18.56
C TYR A 751 5.26 14.77 19.70
N GLY A 752 6.14 15.73 19.38
CA GLY A 752 6.93 16.50 20.33
C GLY A 752 6.49 17.96 20.42
N LEU A 753 7.03 18.68 21.38
CA LEU A 753 6.90 20.12 21.49
C LEU A 753 7.97 20.81 20.63
N GLN A 754 7.55 21.69 19.74
CA GLN A 754 8.48 22.43 18.89
C GLN A 754 9.25 23.47 19.70
N GLY A 755 10.59 23.48 19.54
CA GLY A 755 11.47 24.47 20.19
C GLY A 755 11.43 24.45 21.71
N ASN A 756 11.05 23.34 22.33
CA ASN A 756 11.01 23.17 23.78
C ASN A 756 11.78 21.91 24.18
N ASN A 757 12.78 22.08 25.05
CA ASN A 757 13.63 20.99 25.53
C ASN A 757 13.17 20.45 26.90
N THR A 758 11.96 20.80 27.38
CA THR A 758 11.45 20.34 28.67
C THR A 758 10.93 18.91 28.65
N VAL A 759 10.66 18.34 27.49
CA VAL A 759 10.22 16.95 27.30
C VAL A 759 11.08 16.26 26.26
N TYR A 760 11.22 14.94 26.33
CA TYR A 760 11.92 14.20 25.29
C TYR A 760 11.12 14.16 24.01
N ARG A 761 11.82 13.94 22.89
CA ARG A 761 11.24 13.90 21.54
C ARG A 761 10.09 12.89 21.44
N ASN A 762 8.99 13.29 20.80
CA ASN A 762 7.81 12.45 20.55
C ASN A 762 7.15 11.88 21.83
N THR A 763 7.17 12.64 22.91
CA THR A 763 6.61 12.25 24.24
C THR A 763 5.10 12.06 24.19
N TYR A 764 4.41 12.96 23.50
CA TYR A 764 2.95 13.01 23.48
C TYR A 764 2.38 12.22 22.31
N ARG A 765 1.09 11.88 22.42
CA ARG A 765 0.34 11.23 21.33
C ARG A 765 -0.89 12.03 20.96
N LEU A 766 -1.17 12.10 19.67
CA LEU A 766 -2.43 12.61 19.14
C LEU A 766 -3.60 11.76 19.64
N ASN A 767 -4.82 12.30 19.54
CA ASN A 767 -6.02 11.52 19.81
C ASN A 767 -6.10 10.31 18.89
N PRO A 768 -6.69 9.18 19.35
CA PRO A 768 -6.90 8.02 18.50
C PRO A 768 -7.73 8.37 17.26
N TYR A 769 -7.25 7.92 16.10
CA TYR A 769 -8.00 8.02 14.85
C TYR A 769 -9.06 6.93 14.80
N HIS A 770 -10.31 7.28 14.53
CA HIS A 770 -11.35 6.29 14.21
C HIS A 770 -12.35 6.85 13.20
N ARG A 771 -12.73 6.00 12.25
CA ARG A 771 -13.59 6.39 11.16
C ARG A 771 -14.46 5.23 10.70
N VAL A 772 -15.72 5.54 10.43
CA VAL A 772 -16.68 4.64 9.81
C VAL A 772 -17.16 5.25 8.50
N ASP A 773 -17.00 4.52 7.41
CA ASP A 773 -17.57 4.87 6.12
C ASP A 773 -18.58 3.81 5.71
N ILE A 774 -19.73 4.21 5.17
CA ILE A 774 -20.75 3.31 4.67
C ILE A 774 -21.07 3.64 3.21
N GLY A 775 -21.24 2.61 2.41
CA GLY A 775 -21.64 2.73 1.02
C GLY A 775 -22.82 1.81 0.68
N PHE A 776 -23.72 2.32 -0.11
CA PHE A 776 -24.86 1.62 -0.66
C PHE A 776 -24.74 1.62 -2.17
N SER A 777 -24.55 0.44 -2.78
CA SER A 777 -24.39 0.30 -4.23
C SER A 777 -25.55 -0.47 -4.81
N PHE A 778 -26.21 0.11 -5.80
CA PHE A 778 -27.32 -0.51 -6.52
C PHE A 778 -26.93 -0.79 -7.97
N LEU A 779 -27.09 -2.05 -8.38
CA LEU A 779 -26.85 -2.53 -9.74
C LEU A 779 -28.09 -2.20 -10.59
N LEU A 780 -27.98 -1.12 -11.37
CA LEU A 780 -29.06 -0.69 -12.27
C LEU A 780 -29.23 -1.64 -13.44
N TYR A 781 -28.13 -2.17 -13.97
CA TYR A 781 -28.13 -3.03 -15.13
C TYR A 781 -26.99 -4.04 -15.08
N ASP A 782 -27.28 -5.30 -15.45
CA ASP A 782 -26.32 -6.38 -15.63
C ASP A 782 -26.72 -7.20 -16.86
N ARG A 783 -25.86 -7.19 -17.88
CA ARG A 783 -26.10 -7.92 -19.13
C ARG A 783 -26.16 -9.44 -18.90
N GLU A 784 -25.41 -9.98 -17.97
CA GLU A 784 -25.34 -11.42 -17.71
C GLU A 784 -26.59 -11.94 -16.96
N LYS A 785 -27.22 -11.13 -16.17
CA LYS A 785 -28.43 -11.50 -15.40
C LYS A 785 -29.71 -11.49 -16.23
N LYS A 786 -29.63 -11.32 -17.57
CA LYS A 786 -30.78 -11.32 -18.50
C LYS A 786 -31.97 -10.51 -17.97
N SER A 787 -31.69 -9.28 -17.47
CA SER A 787 -32.79 -8.43 -17.03
C SER A 787 -33.69 -8.12 -18.23
N HIS A 788 -35.05 -8.06 -18.01
CA HIS A 788 -36.07 -7.81 -19.02
C HIS A 788 -36.04 -6.35 -19.55
N ILE A 789 -34.87 -5.86 -19.92
CA ILE A 789 -34.74 -4.53 -20.52
C ILE A 789 -35.10 -4.65 -22.00
N LYS A 790 -35.97 -3.78 -22.44
CA LYS A 790 -36.37 -3.66 -23.85
C LYS A 790 -35.16 -3.53 -24.77
N PRO A 791 -35.22 -4.06 -26.02
CA PRO A 791 -34.13 -3.99 -26.98
C PRO A 791 -33.59 -2.57 -27.22
N ASP A 792 -34.40 -1.55 -27.05
CA ASP A 792 -34.09 -0.15 -27.32
C ASP A 792 -33.66 0.65 -26.07
N HIS A 793 -33.42 -0.01 -24.96
CA HIS A 793 -33.02 0.67 -23.75
C HIS A 793 -31.59 1.24 -23.86
N TRP A 794 -31.41 2.50 -23.48
CA TRP A 794 -30.16 3.25 -23.61
C TRP A 794 -28.95 2.62 -22.85
N LEU A 795 -29.18 1.82 -21.76
CA LEU A 795 -28.13 1.10 -21.04
C LEU A 795 -27.69 -0.21 -21.71
N ARG A 796 -28.25 -0.62 -22.85
CA ARG A 796 -27.93 -1.90 -23.49
C ARG A 796 -26.47 -1.98 -23.97
N PHE A 797 -25.82 -0.84 -24.22
CA PHE A 797 -24.40 -0.82 -24.56
C PHE A 797 -23.50 -1.24 -23.36
N SER A 798 -23.98 -1.09 -22.11
CA SER A 798 -23.21 -1.42 -20.92
C SER A 798 -23.23 -2.91 -20.61
N LYS A 799 -22.17 -3.40 -19.95
CA LYS A 799 -22.11 -4.71 -19.30
C LYS A 799 -22.75 -4.64 -17.91
N LYS A 800 -22.26 -3.69 -17.10
CA LYS A 800 -22.76 -3.45 -15.74
C LYS A 800 -22.86 -1.95 -15.49
N THR A 801 -23.91 -1.51 -14.83
CA THR A 801 -24.07 -0.10 -14.44
C THR A 801 -24.49 -0.03 -12.98
N TRP A 802 -23.74 0.75 -12.21
CA TRP A 802 -23.92 0.94 -10.77
C TRP A 802 -24.21 2.39 -10.43
N ILE A 803 -25.03 2.59 -9.41
CA ILE A 803 -25.13 3.85 -8.68
C ILE A 803 -24.83 3.58 -7.22
N SER A 804 -23.98 4.40 -6.62
CA SER A 804 -23.53 4.22 -5.22
C SER A 804 -23.71 5.52 -4.45
N LEU A 805 -24.28 5.40 -3.27
CA LEU A 805 -24.34 6.47 -2.26
C LEU A 805 -23.34 6.12 -1.15
N GLU A 806 -22.39 6.99 -0.91
CA GLU A 806 -21.32 6.80 0.06
C GLU A 806 -21.41 7.89 1.12
N VAL A 807 -21.30 7.51 2.39
CA VAL A 807 -21.23 8.42 3.53
C VAL A 807 -19.90 8.21 4.22
N PHE A 808 -19.02 9.20 4.11
CA PHE A 808 -17.72 9.21 4.76
C PHE A 808 -17.81 9.80 6.16
N ASN A 809 -17.05 9.25 7.10
CA ASN A 809 -17.03 9.66 8.51
C ASN A 809 -18.44 9.73 9.09
N LEU A 810 -19.18 8.62 9.01
CA LEU A 810 -20.58 8.49 9.41
C LEU A 810 -20.84 9.03 10.84
N LEU A 811 -19.91 8.77 11.76
CA LEU A 811 -20.01 9.17 13.17
C LEU A 811 -19.63 10.63 13.42
N GLN A 812 -19.16 11.35 12.38
CA GLN A 812 -18.69 12.74 12.46
C GLN A 812 -17.59 12.96 13.51
N VAL A 813 -16.66 12.02 13.60
CA VAL A 813 -15.53 12.11 14.51
C VAL A 813 -14.55 13.18 14.03
N GLN A 814 -14.09 14.00 14.93
CA GLN A 814 -13.04 15.00 14.69
C GLN A 814 -11.68 14.31 14.84
N ASN A 815 -11.19 13.68 13.76
CA ASN A 815 -9.89 13.04 13.74
C ASN A 815 -8.77 14.08 13.62
N GLN A 816 -7.88 14.09 14.60
CA GLN A 816 -6.76 15.04 14.65
C GLN A 816 -5.65 14.65 13.67
N ALA A 817 -5.26 15.59 12.81
CA ALA A 817 -4.15 15.42 11.86
C ALA A 817 -2.81 15.87 12.44
N GLY A 818 -2.82 16.88 13.31
CA GLY A 818 -1.63 17.49 13.91
C GLY A 818 -2.02 18.69 14.76
N ASN A 819 -1.01 19.46 15.18
CA ASN A 819 -1.19 20.68 15.98
C ASN A 819 -0.54 21.87 15.30
N THR A 820 -1.19 23.04 15.39
CA THR A 820 -0.56 24.32 15.16
C THR A 820 -0.14 24.89 16.51
N TRP A 821 1.13 25.28 16.64
CA TRP A 821 1.69 25.78 17.89
C TRP A 821 1.67 27.30 17.90
N ILE A 822 1.21 27.87 19.03
CA ILE A 822 1.21 29.32 19.29
C ILE A 822 1.91 29.59 20.60
N LYS A 823 2.67 30.65 20.64
CA LYS A 823 3.28 31.17 21.88
C LYS A 823 2.61 32.46 22.29
N THR A 824 2.33 32.61 23.59
CA THR A 824 1.92 33.88 24.18
C THR A 824 3.13 34.78 24.45
N VAL A 825 2.89 36.04 24.77
CA VAL A 825 3.90 36.99 25.24
C VAL A 825 4.61 36.51 26.52
N PHE A 826 3.96 35.62 27.29
CA PHE A 826 4.56 34.98 28.48
C PHE A 826 5.32 33.72 28.18
N LEU A 827 5.62 33.44 26.89
CA LEU A 827 6.31 32.24 26.41
C LEU A 827 5.53 30.94 26.67
N GLN A 828 4.26 31.02 27.05
CA GLN A 828 3.41 29.86 27.17
C GLN A 828 3.06 29.33 25.78
N GLN A 829 3.15 28.01 25.60
CA GLN A 829 2.94 27.36 24.33
C GLN A 829 1.62 26.58 24.33
N TYR A 830 0.78 26.83 23.35
CA TYR A 830 -0.49 26.17 23.17
C TYR A 830 -0.54 25.37 21.86
N ALA A 831 -1.07 24.16 21.94
CA ALA A 831 -1.31 23.29 20.79
C ALA A 831 -2.76 23.46 20.31
N ILE A 832 -2.95 23.95 19.11
CA ILE A 832 -4.27 24.06 18.48
C ILE A 832 -4.44 22.88 17.54
N PRO A 833 -5.41 21.99 17.80
CA PRO A 833 -5.61 20.81 16.97
C PRO A 833 -6.11 21.18 15.58
N ASN A 834 -5.54 20.53 14.55
CA ASN A 834 -6.03 20.54 13.19
C ASN A 834 -6.74 19.20 12.93
N TYR A 835 -7.96 19.28 12.38
CA TYR A 835 -8.79 18.10 12.15
C TYR A 835 -8.88 17.74 10.67
N LEU A 836 -9.08 16.45 10.42
CA LEU A 836 -9.36 15.87 9.10
C LEU A 836 -10.82 16.08 8.71
N THR A 837 -11.21 15.56 7.55
CA THR A 837 -12.56 15.75 6.99
C THR A 837 -13.70 15.30 7.92
N SER A 838 -14.71 16.17 8.08
CA SER A 838 -15.97 15.86 8.74
C SER A 838 -16.84 14.93 7.86
N ARG A 839 -18.06 14.59 8.34
CA ARG A 839 -19.01 13.75 7.57
C ARG A 839 -19.33 14.37 6.20
N ARG A 840 -19.24 13.53 5.15
CA ARG A 840 -19.55 13.90 3.77
C ARG A 840 -20.33 12.81 3.06
N ILE A 841 -21.17 13.23 2.12
CA ILE A 841 -21.97 12.35 1.28
C ILE A 841 -21.40 12.43 -0.15
N ASN A 842 -21.18 11.28 -0.77
CA ASN A 842 -20.77 11.18 -2.16
C ASN A 842 -21.77 10.35 -2.96
N LEU A 843 -22.11 10.81 -4.14
CA LEU A 843 -22.89 10.03 -5.11
C LEU A 843 -21.97 9.66 -6.26
N ARG A 844 -21.89 8.36 -6.56
CA ARG A 844 -21.08 7.83 -7.65
C ARG A 844 -21.92 7.06 -8.65
N PHE A 845 -21.73 7.33 -9.90
CA PHE A 845 -22.25 6.57 -11.03
C PHE A 845 -21.08 5.85 -11.70
N ARG A 846 -21.22 4.57 -12.03
CA ARG A 846 -20.25 3.76 -12.75
C ARG A 846 -20.91 2.92 -13.82
N CYS A 847 -20.39 3.00 -15.04
CA CYS A 847 -20.84 2.24 -16.20
C CYS A 847 -19.65 1.47 -16.78
N GLU A 848 -19.80 0.17 -16.97
CA GLU A 848 -18.84 -0.73 -17.64
C GLU A 848 -19.45 -1.25 -18.94
N PHE A 849 -18.68 -1.30 -20.03
CA PHE A 849 -19.16 -1.68 -21.37
C PHE A 849 -18.21 -2.59 -22.14
#